data_8304f712a2c8e449e04d24c20f60ae53
#
_entry.id   8304f712a2c8e449e04d24c20f60ae53
#
_cell.length_a   1.000
_cell.length_b   1.000
_cell.length_c   1.000
_cell.angle_alpha   90.00
_cell.angle_beta   90.00
_cell.angle_gamma   90.00
#
_symmetry.space_group_name_H-M   'P 1'
#
loop_
_entity.id
_entity.type
_entity.pdbx_description
1 polymer ?
#
loop_
_entity_poly.entity_id
_entity_poly.type
_entity_poly.pdbx_seq_one_letter_code
_entity_poly.pdbx_strand_id
1 'polypeptide(L)'
;INALKNLREEILAPYLNVNASDLAFPNEEIELRVSHKNLDGFTVRLYQAKKLIKEQHYAVLRPKDYQTQDTVFTFKAPELGSYVMRIIPDIRAKRDSESKFDVTRFKVLTCRLPDKQYQVVTLDGQTGYPIPHAKVTMYSNDEKVLQEFTTNEEGKVVFPWKSEYRYLKASKGTDTAMPKQGIYAGSYGYYGDEDKVTENMTLLTDRSLYRPGQTVYVKGIAYSQQSDTANVLPNKEYTVTLLDVNNQEVGQKSVRTNEFGSFTTDFALPSACLNGMFSLKAGRDHTGIRVEDYKRPTFDITFEKQQGSYKLGDEVQVKGKVQSYSGVLLQDLPVKYTVKRSAYSLWRFAESVQIASGEVMANENGEFTIPVRLQESDSYKNNDKVYYRYSIEATVTNVAGETQSSTDVISAGNRSLILQVELQDKTCKDQPFETMFKVQNLNGQPVEVKGNYYLYPAKDKDFKQLEEKPVATGTFTSNEDMTLDWKNLPSGPYVLKASVKDNQGKEVTADTNTILFSVEDKRPPVETTMWFYGANTEFDAAHPAVFCFGTSKKDAYVMMNVFSGDKLLESKTLNLSDTIVRFEYPYRESYGDGVFVNLCMVRDGQVYQEQVRLTKRIPDKTLTMKWEVFRDKLRPGQKEEWKLTIKTPQGQAANAEMLATMYDASLDKIWNRQQNFQIYYNQIVPYSNWMSGYSGNNSFNYWWNTKSLKVPSLEYDHFVMLSDYYNNGRDLGEVIVRGYGLTRKLTVTGSVSTLDVATLRSNAPKMKSAMAADAMTNVEFQSEMIPTGEKADEASDNEMLPEASADLRTNLAETCLLYTSPSPRDRQKS
;
A
#
# COMPACT_ATOMS: atom_id res chain seq x y z
N ILE A 1 9.85 -15.56 39.05
CA ILE A 1 9.75 -14.54 40.12
C ILE A 1 10.28 -13.19 39.64
N ASN A 2 11.51 -13.13 39.08
CA ASN A 2 12.07 -11.85 38.60
C ASN A 2 11.22 -11.20 37.50
N ALA A 3 10.71 -11.97 36.54
CA ALA A 3 9.80 -11.48 35.50
C ALA A 3 8.53 -10.87 36.08
N LEU A 4 7.93 -11.50 37.07
CA LEU A 4 6.74 -10.97 37.78
C LEU A 4 7.06 -9.71 38.57
N LYS A 5 8.24 -9.63 39.19
CA LYS A 5 8.68 -8.40 39.88
C LYS A 5 8.89 -7.27 38.90
N ASN A 6 9.52 -7.55 37.74
CA ASN A 6 9.73 -6.56 36.68
C ASN A 6 8.38 -6.05 36.14
N LEU A 7 7.43 -6.95 35.88
CA LEU A 7 6.08 -6.60 35.44
C LEU A 7 5.34 -5.73 36.48
N ARG A 8 5.46 -6.07 37.79
CA ARG A 8 4.89 -5.24 38.85
C ARG A 8 5.47 -3.83 38.88
N GLU A 9 6.80 -3.70 38.76
CA GLU A 9 7.48 -2.39 38.70
C GLU A 9 7.03 -1.59 37.48
N GLU A 10 6.85 -2.24 36.34
CA GLU A 10 6.35 -1.61 35.12
C GLU A 10 4.89 -1.13 35.24
N ILE A 11 4.02 -1.93 35.89
CA ILE A 11 2.64 -1.56 36.17
C ILE A 11 2.59 -0.34 37.11
N LEU A 12 3.42 -0.32 38.15
CA LEU A 12 3.44 0.73 39.16
C LEU A 12 4.21 1.99 38.71
N ALA A 13 5.02 1.90 37.63
CA ALA A 13 5.80 3.03 37.18
C ALA A 13 4.92 4.20 36.78
N PRO A 14 5.25 5.44 37.17
CA PRO A 14 4.59 6.62 36.67
C PRO A 14 4.83 6.80 35.18
N TYR A 15 3.90 7.44 34.51
CA TYR A 15 4.01 7.84 33.09
C TYR A 15 3.33 9.20 32.90
N LEU A 16 3.95 10.07 32.11
CA LEU A 16 3.38 11.34 31.72
C LEU A 16 3.83 11.70 30.30
N ASN A 17 2.86 11.95 29.44
CA ASN A 17 3.08 12.57 28.14
C ASN A 17 2.13 13.77 28.04
N VAL A 18 2.69 14.94 27.77
CA VAL A 18 1.92 16.17 27.54
C VAL A 18 2.21 16.65 26.13
N ASN A 19 1.17 16.81 25.34
CA ASN A 19 1.23 17.40 24.01
C ASN A 19 0.55 18.77 24.04
N ALA A 20 1.27 19.79 23.59
CA ALA A 20 0.81 21.17 23.52
C ALA A 20 1.21 21.81 22.19
N SER A 21 0.49 22.81 21.72
CA SER A 21 0.90 23.59 20.55
C SER A 21 2.25 24.30 20.79
N ASP A 22 3.10 24.39 19.77
CA ASP A 22 4.31 25.21 19.78
C ASP A 22 4.07 26.67 19.36
N LEU A 23 2.84 26.96 18.96
CA LEU A 23 2.33 28.28 18.60
C LEU A 23 0.96 28.51 19.21
N ALA A 24 0.72 29.70 19.73
CA ALA A 24 -0.61 30.19 20.10
C ALA A 24 -0.80 31.63 19.69
N PHE A 25 -2.07 32.03 19.64
CA PHE A 25 -2.45 33.41 19.42
C PHE A 25 -2.69 34.09 20.78
N PRO A 26 -2.58 35.42 20.82
CA PRO A 26 -2.84 36.17 22.06
C PRO A 26 -4.23 35.88 22.65
N ASN A 27 -4.27 35.57 23.96
CA ASN A 27 -5.49 35.23 24.71
C ASN A 27 -6.18 33.90 24.31
N GLU A 28 -5.57 33.10 23.46
CA GLU A 28 -6.08 31.77 23.10
C GLU A 28 -6.03 30.80 24.28
N GLU A 29 -7.01 29.90 24.38
CA GLU A 29 -7.00 28.74 25.25
C GLU A 29 -6.28 27.60 24.57
N ILE A 30 -5.07 27.27 25.01
CA ILE A 30 -4.25 26.19 24.46
C ILE A 30 -4.65 24.89 25.11
N GLU A 31 -4.92 23.88 24.30
CA GLU A 31 -5.14 22.51 24.77
C GLU A 31 -3.83 21.83 25.17
N LEU A 32 -3.83 21.26 26.37
CA LEU A 32 -2.82 20.32 26.85
C LEU A 32 -3.44 18.93 26.82
N ARG A 33 -3.05 18.11 25.85
CA ARG A 33 -3.47 16.70 25.77
C ARG A 33 -2.52 15.85 26.58
N VAL A 34 -3.02 15.23 27.63
CA VAL A 34 -2.24 14.60 28.68
C VAL A 34 -2.60 13.13 28.77
N SER A 35 -1.60 12.27 28.50
CA SER A 35 -1.68 10.83 28.80
C SER A 35 -0.86 10.57 30.06
N HIS A 36 -1.49 10.02 31.10
CA HIS A 36 -0.85 9.85 32.42
C HIS A 36 -1.17 8.51 33.07
N LYS A 37 -0.28 8.08 33.96
CA LYS A 37 -0.46 6.88 34.79
C LYS A 37 0.32 7.04 36.09
N ASN A 38 -0.29 6.67 37.22
CA ASN A 38 0.34 6.58 38.55
C ASN A 38 1.03 7.87 39.04
N LEU A 39 0.47 9.03 38.73
CA LEU A 39 0.88 10.33 39.28
C LEU A 39 -0.35 11.14 39.67
N ASP A 40 -0.18 12.15 40.51
CA ASP A 40 -1.28 12.95 41.05
C ASP A 40 -1.42 14.31 40.34
N GLY A 41 -0.39 14.71 39.59
CA GLY A 41 -0.45 15.99 38.86
C GLY A 41 0.88 16.36 38.21
N PHE A 42 0.85 17.52 37.58
CA PHE A 42 2.03 18.15 36.96
C PHE A 42 1.87 19.68 36.98
N THR A 43 2.99 20.38 36.86
CA THR A 43 3.03 21.85 36.80
C THR A 43 3.56 22.31 35.43
N VAL A 44 2.86 23.23 34.81
CA VAL A 44 3.31 23.97 33.61
C VAL A 44 3.95 25.28 34.09
N ARG A 45 5.20 25.53 33.64
CA ARG A 45 5.91 26.78 33.85
C ARG A 45 6.29 27.42 32.53
N LEU A 46 6.01 28.69 32.37
CA LEU A 46 6.45 29.50 31.25
C LEU A 46 7.52 30.48 31.69
N TYR A 47 8.62 30.50 30.94
CA TYR A 47 9.74 31.39 31.13
C TYR A 47 9.91 32.29 29.90
N GLN A 48 10.21 33.57 30.12
CA GLN A 48 10.65 34.51 29.11
C GLN A 48 12.00 35.10 29.55
N ALA A 49 13.01 35.05 28.70
CA ALA A 49 14.36 35.50 29.03
C ALA A 49 14.86 35.00 30.42
N LYS A 50 14.61 33.73 30.74
CA LYS A 50 14.91 33.03 31.99
C LYS A 50 14.08 33.48 33.23
N LYS A 51 13.20 34.46 33.09
CA LYS A 51 12.27 34.89 34.14
C LYS A 51 11.00 34.05 34.10
N LEU A 52 10.54 33.52 35.22
CA LEU A 52 9.25 32.87 35.35
C LEU A 52 8.13 33.89 35.12
N ILE A 53 7.26 33.67 34.15
CA ILE A 53 6.13 34.53 33.80
C ILE A 53 4.82 33.96 34.30
N LYS A 54 4.63 32.65 34.19
CA LYS A 54 3.39 31.96 34.54
C LYS A 54 3.69 30.58 35.10
N GLU A 55 2.94 30.17 36.11
CA GLU A 55 2.96 28.83 36.67
C GLU A 55 1.53 28.38 36.91
N GLN A 56 1.21 27.13 36.56
CA GLN A 56 -0.10 26.53 36.78
C GLN A 56 0.05 25.05 37.05
N HIS A 57 -0.55 24.58 38.16
CA HIS A 57 -0.59 23.17 38.50
C HIS A 57 -1.89 22.53 38.04
N TYR A 58 -1.80 21.29 37.53
CA TYR A 58 -2.92 20.46 37.09
C TYR A 58 -2.93 19.15 37.87
N ALA A 59 -4.02 18.92 38.62
CA ALA A 59 -4.26 17.66 39.28
C ALA A 59 -4.87 16.65 38.29
N VAL A 60 -4.42 15.41 38.30
CA VAL A 60 -4.95 14.33 37.49
C VAL A 60 -5.49 13.20 38.37
N LEU A 61 -6.54 12.53 37.89
CA LEU A 61 -7.10 11.40 38.61
C LEU A 61 -6.17 10.19 38.49
N ARG A 62 -5.83 9.57 39.60
CA ARG A 62 -5.07 8.33 39.68
C ARG A 62 -6.01 7.13 39.68
N PRO A 63 -6.17 6.40 38.54
CA PRO A 63 -7.08 5.28 38.47
C PRO A 63 -6.55 4.10 39.27
N LYS A 64 -7.48 3.34 39.89
CA LYS A 64 -7.15 2.18 40.73
C LYS A 64 -6.71 0.95 39.92
N ASP A 65 -6.99 0.93 38.63
CA ASP A 65 -6.67 -0.15 37.69
C ASP A 65 -5.27 -0.05 37.07
N TYR A 66 -4.51 0.99 37.41
CA TYR A 66 -3.16 1.26 36.89
C TYR A 66 -3.09 1.45 35.36
N GLN A 67 -4.21 1.73 34.69
CA GLN A 67 -4.26 1.98 33.24
C GLN A 67 -3.85 3.43 32.94
N THR A 68 -3.35 3.63 31.72
CA THR A 68 -3.10 4.97 31.21
C THR A 68 -4.43 5.69 30.96
N GLN A 69 -4.53 6.93 31.41
CA GLN A 69 -5.70 7.79 31.21
C GLN A 69 -5.32 8.96 30.31
N ASP A 70 -6.24 9.35 29.42
CA ASP A 70 -6.12 10.52 28.57
C ASP A 70 -7.06 11.62 29.06
N THR A 71 -6.50 12.82 29.25
CA THR A 71 -7.24 13.98 29.76
C THR A 71 -6.83 15.21 28.96
N VAL A 72 -7.75 16.15 28.77
CA VAL A 72 -7.48 17.44 28.14
C VAL A 72 -7.63 18.56 29.18
N PHE A 73 -6.61 19.38 29.30
CA PHE A 73 -6.62 20.61 30.09
C PHE A 73 -6.48 21.81 29.18
N THR A 74 -6.85 22.98 29.67
CA THR A 74 -6.62 24.24 28.96
C THR A 74 -5.62 25.12 29.70
N PHE A 75 -4.91 25.90 28.92
CA PHE A 75 -3.92 26.84 29.42
C PHE A 75 -4.01 28.15 28.62
N LYS A 76 -4.34 29.24 29.27
CA LYS A 76 -4.48 30.53 28.60
C LYS A 76 -3.13 31.07 28.15
N ALA A 77 -2.98 31.34 26.84
CA ALA A 77 -1.78 31.95 26.28
C ALA A 77 -1.44 33.28 26.97
N PRO A 78 -0.16 33.56 27.24
CA PRO A 78 0.28 34.88 27.72
C PRO A 78 0.24 35.89 26.58
N GLU A 79 0.83 37.09 26.81
CA GLU A 79 0.98 38.11 25.82
C GLU A 79 1.99 37.75 24.71
N LEU A 80 2.05 38.57 23.66
CA LEU A 80 2.99 38.39 22.54
C LEU A 80 4.43 38.17 23.03
N GLY A 81 5.07 37.14 22.52
CA GLY A 81 6.48 36.86 22.80
C GLY A 81 6.88 35.38 22.64
N SER A 82 8.16 35.16 22.75
CA SER A 82 8.74 33.80 22.74
C SER A 82 8.99 33.35 24.17
N TYR A 83 8.52 32.15 24.47
CA TYR A 83 8.58 31.55 25.81
C TYR A 83 9.25 30.19 25.76
N VAL A 84 9.71 29.73 26.91
CA VAL A 84 10.11 28.34 27.15
C VAL A 84 9.06 27.73 28.06
N MET A 85 8.35 26.73 27.57
CA MET A 85 7.42 25.91 28.33
C MET A 85 8.18 24.75 28.96
N ARG A 86 8.03 24.58 30.27
CA ARG A 86 8.59 23.47 31.04
C ARG A 86 7.46 22.75 31.76
N ILE A 87 7.39 21.43 31.60
CA ILE A 87 6.46 20.56 32.31
C ILE A 87 7.21 19.90 33.44
N ILE A 88 6.66 19.92 34.64
CA ILE A 88 7.25 19.35 35.85
C ILE A 88 6.25 18.39 36.49
N PRO A 89 6.46 17.06 36.41
CA PRO A 89 5.62 16.07 37.07
C PRO A 89 5.77 16.16 38.59
N ASP A 90 4.70 15.88 39.33
CA ASP A 90 4.72 15.86 40.81
C ASP A 90 5.69 14.82 41.38
N ILE A 91 5.89 13.74 40.67
CA ILE A 91 6.92 12.74 40.93
C ILE A 91 8.16 13.08 40.11
N ARG A 92 9.28 13.39 40.78
CA ARG A 92 10.50 13.83 40.11
C ARG A 92 10.98 12.82 39.09
N ALA A 93 11.01 13.25 37.79
CA ALA A 93 11.60 12.50 36.70
C ALA A 93 13.12 12.72 36.64
N LYS A 94 13.84 11.84 35.92
CA LYS A 94 15.30 11.96 35.71
C LYS A 94 15.72 13.12 34.83
N ARG A 95 14.85 13.54 33.90
CA ARG A 95 15.09 14.62 32.95
C ARG A 95 13.92 15.60 33.00
N ASP A 96 14.27 16.88 33.03
CA ASP A 96 13.30 17.93 32.77
C ASP A 96 13.10 18.05 31.27
N SER A 97 11.87 18.25 30.83
CA SER A 97 11.54 18.50 29.45
C SER A 97 11.05 19.93 29.28
N GLU A 98 11.67 20.63 28.35
CA GLU A 98 11.30 22.00 28.01
C GLU A 98 11.27 22.19 26.49
N SER A 99 10.44 23.09 26.02
CA SER A 99 10.31 23.38 24.61
C SER A 99 9.99 24.87 24.39
N LYS A 100 10.45 25.41 23.26
CA LYS A 100 10.08 26.75 22.83
C LYS A 100 8.60 26.79 22.48
N PHE A 101 7.98 27.90 22.79
CA PHE A 101 6.58 28.18 22.56
C PHE A 101 6.43 29.66 22.24
N ASP A 102 5.83 29.97 21.11
CA ASP A 102 5.64 31.34 20.65
C ASP A 102 4.18 31.74 20.77
N VAL A 103 3.94 32.95 21.32
CA VAL A 103 2.65 33.64 21.24
C VAL A 103 2.79 34.77 20.25
N THR A 104 2.16 34.64 19.09
CA THR A 104 2.31 35.60 17.98
C THR A 104 1.06 35.56 17.09
N ARG A 105 0.78 36.66 16.39
CA ARG A 105 -0.25 36.65 15.36
C ARG A 105 0.23 36.08 14.04
N PHE A 106 1.54 35.87 13.88
CA PHE A 106 2.10 35.36 12.64
C PHE A 106 1.80 33.90 12.40
N LYS A 107 1.29 33.58 11.23
CA LYS A 107 1.45 32.28 10.59
C LYS A 107 2.41 32.48 9.42
N VAL A 108 3.59 31.93 9.51
CA VAL A 108 4.61 32.06 8.47
C VAL A 108 4.54 30.81 7.59
N LEU A 109 4.33 31.01 6.32
CA LEU A 109 4.32 29.95 5.32
C LEU A 109 5.51 30.11 4.38
N THR A 110 6.05 29.00 3.97
CA THR A 110 7.17 28.94 3.04
C THR A 110 6.85 28.01 1.88
N CYS A 111 7.25 28.39 0.70
CA CYS A 111 7.09 27.59 -0.51
C CYS A 111 8.36 27.69 -1.36
N ARG A 112 8.85 26.56 -1.86
CA ARG A 112 9.91 26.58 -2.86
C ARG A 112 9.31 26.79 -4.23
N LEU A 113 9.90 27.71 -4.98
CA LEU A 113 9.56 28.01 -6.37
C LEU A 113 10.62 27.42 -7.31
N PRO A 114 10.35 27.37 -8.62
CA PRO A 114 11.36 27.09 -9.64
C PRO A 114 12.61 27.97 -9.52
N ASP A 115 13.66 27.67 -10.28
CA ASP A 115 14.92 28.43 -10.32
C ASP A 115 15.58 28.65 -8.95
N LYS A 116 15.42 27.69 -8.05
CA LYS A 116 15.96 27.77 -6.68
C LYS A 116 15.47 29.01 -5.91
N GLN A 117 14.32 29.56 -6.31
CA GLN A 117 13.68 30.65 -5.57
C GLN A 117 12.94 30.10 -4.34
N TYR A 118 12.78 30.95 -3.36
CA TYR A 118 12.10 30.67 -2.13
C TYR A 118 11.13 31.80 -1.79
N GLN A 119 9.89 31.46 -1.52
CA GLN A 119 8.84 32.40 -1.17
C GLN A 119 8.49 32.24 0.31
N VAL A 120 8.45 33.36 1.01
CA VAL A 120 7.97 33.43 2.39
C VAL A 120 6.73 34.34 2.39
N VAL A 121 5.69 33.90 3.09
CA VAL A 121 4.47 34.66 3.28
C VAL A 121 4.17 34.78 4.76
N THR A 122 3.89 36.00 5.21
CA THR A 122 3.52 36.32 6.58
C THR A 122 2.03 36.65 6.64
N LEU A 123 1.25 35.84 7.32
CA LEU A 123 -0.19 35.93 7.47
C LEU A 123 -0.57 36.08 8.94
N ASP A 124 -1.69 36.71 9.20
CA ASP A 124 -2.36 36.63 10.49
C ASP A 124 -2.99 35.24 10.63
N GLY A 125 -2.60 34.54 11.66
CA GLY A 125 -2.93 33.12 11.80
C GLY A 125 -4.40 32.84 12.05
N GLN A 126 -5.14 33.78 12.62
CA GLN A 126 -6.57 33.62 12.89
C GLN A 126 -7.40 33.94 11.64
N THR A 127 -7.12 35.05 11.00
CA THR A 127 -7.91 35.58 9.87
C THR A 127 -7.41 35.08 8.53
N GLY A 128 -6.11 34.74 8.42
CA GLY A 128 -5.44 34.37 7.17
C GLY A 128 -5.01 35.55 6.30
N TYR A 129 -5.33 36.81 6.70
CA TYR A 129 -4.95 37.99 5.95
C TYR A 129 -3.43 38.26 6.02
N PRO A 130 -2.87 38.89 4.99
CA PRO A 130 -1.44 39.19 4.97
C PRO A 130 -1.06 40.21 6.07
N ILE A 131 0.11 40.00 6.65
CA ILE A 131 0.80 40.97 7.49
C ILE A 131 1.86 41.67 6.63
N PRO A 132 1.57 42.86 6.06
CA PRO A 132 2.51 43.52 5.17
C PRO A 132 3.68 44.15 5.93
N HIS A 133 4.77 44.40 5.20
CA HIS A 133 6.00 45.04 5.70
C HIS A 133 6.59 44.35 6.94
N ALA A 134 6.41 43.04 7.06
CA ALA A 134 7.08 42.23 8.08
C ALA A 134 8.56 42.04 7.70
N LYS A 135 9.42 42.15 8.70
CA LYS A 135 10.84 41.85 8.55
C LYS A 135 11.04 40.34 8.64
N VAL A 136 11.63 39.77 7.63
CA VAL A 136 12.02 38.34 7.57
C VAL A 136 13.54 38.26 7.66
N THR A 137 14.04 37.67 8.74
CA THR A 137 15.48 37.50 8.99
C THR A 137 15.85 36.05 8.84
N MET A 138 16.87 35.77 8.02
CA MET A 138 17.41 34.43 7.79
C MET A 138 18.63 34.16 8.67
N TYR A 139 18.67 32.97 9.24
CA TYR A 139 19.73 32.55 10.17
C TYR A 139 20.46 31.28 9.68
N SER A 140 21.76 31.20 10.03
CA SER A 140 22.55 29.98 9.91
C SER A 140 22.21 28.97 11.00
N ASN A 141 22.82 27.79 10.94
CA ASN A 141 22.71 26.77 11.98
C ASN A 141 23.21 27.26 13.35
N ASP A 142 24.22 28.18 13.37
CA ASP A 142 24.79 28.76 14.57
C ASP A 142 24.05 30.06 15.01
N GLU A 143 22.83 30.23 14.58
CA GLU A 143 21.94 31.38 14.89
C GLU A 143 22.53 32.73 14.48
N LYS A 144 23.48 32.78 13.52
CA LYS A 144 23.97 34.03 12.96
C LYS A 144 23.01 34.60 11.95
N VAL A 145 22.74 35.88 11.98
CA VAL A 145 22.00 36.61 10.96
C VAL A 145 22.76 36.58 9.64
N LEU A 146 22.11 36.06 8.61
CA LEU A 146 22.71 35.96 7.27
C LEU A 146 22.17 37.05 6.33
N GLN A 147 20.85 37.25 6.35
CA GLN A 147 20.19 38.21 5.47
C GLN A 147 18.83 38.61 6.02
N GLU A 148 18.41 39.83 5.66
CA GLU A 148 17.13 40.37 6.06
C GLU A 148 16.34 40.83 4.84
N PHE A 149 15.05 40.61 4.87
CA PHE A 149 14.10 40.96 3.83
C PHE A 149 12.88 41.65 4.45
N THR A 150 12.15 42.38 3.64
CA THR A 150 10.85 42.97 4.04
C THR A 150 9.76 42.48 3.10
N THR A 151 8.64 42.01 3.64
CA THR A 151 7.50 41.59 2.84
C THR A 151 6.79 42.76 2.20
N ASN A 152 6.16 42.51 1.05
CA ASN A 152 5.32 43.52 0.34
C ASN A 152 3.94 43.66 0.98
N GLU A 153 3.02 44.37 0.30
CA GLU A 153 1.64 44.59 0.72
C GLU A 153 0.85 43.28 0.88
N GLU A 154 1.20 42.27 0.13
CA GLU A 154 0.59 40.93 0.23
C GLU A 154 1.29 40.03 1.29
N GLY A 155 2.13 40.62 2.14
CA GLY A 155 2.91 39.84 3.11
C GLY A 155 3.92 38.89 2.50
N LYS A 156 4.29 39.04 1.21
CA LYS A 156 5.16 38.13 0.46
C LYS A 156 6.56 38.72 0.27
N VAL A 157 7.55 37.79 0.29
CA VAL A 157 8.89 38.07 -0.21
C VAL A 157 9.41 36.83 -0.93
N VAL A 158 10.12 37.06 -2.05
CA VAL A 158 10.76 36.01 -2.86
C VAL A 158 12.25 36.32 -2.96
N PHE A 159 13.09 35.33 -2.75
CA PHE A 159 14.55 35.46 -2.79
C PHE A 159 15.21 34.14 -3.21
N PRO A 160 16.45 34.19 -3.75
CA PRO A 160 17.20 32.99 -4.09
C PRO A 160 17.51 32.16 -2.84
N TRP A 161 17.30 30.86 -2.94
CA TRP A 161 17.66 29.92 -1.88
C TRP A 161 19.19 29.80 -1.73
N LYS A 162 19.67 29.84 -0.48
CA LYS A 162 21.07 29.54 -0.13
C LYS A 162 21.12 28.36 0.85
N SER A 163 22.07 27.48 0.65
CA SER A 163 22.25 26.28 1.50
C SER A 163 22.60 26.62 2.97
N GLU A 164 23.02 27.85 3.24
CA GLU A 164 23.34 28.34 4.57
C GLU A 164 22.11 28.70 5.40
N TYR A 165 20.97 28.96 4.75
CA TYR A 165 19.72 29.32 5.43
C TYR A 165 19.17 28.10 6.17
N ARG A 166 19.00 28.22 7.49
CA ARG A 166 18.49 27.16 8.35
C ARG A 166 17.21 27.52 9.05
N TYR A 167 17.13 28.73 9.57
CA TYR A 167 15.96 29.22 10.30
C TYR A 167 15.55 30.58 9.79
N LEU A 168 14.28 30.91 9.95
CA LEU A 168 13.78 32.25 9.71
C LEU A 168 13.09 32.82 10.96
N LYS A 169 13.10 34.15 11.06
CA LYS A 169 12.34 34.90 12.02
C LYS A 169 11.51 35.93 11.28
N ALA A 170 10.20 35.98 11.53
CA ALA A 170 9.37 37.07 11.07
C ALA A 170 9.08 38.02 12.23
N SER A 171 9.05 39.31 11.98
CA SER A 171 8.76 40.33 13.02
C SER A 171 8.10 41.60 12.46
N LYS A 172 7.20 42.20 13.28
CA LYS A 172 6.59 43.50 13.03
C LYS A 172 6.25 44.16 14.37
N GLY A 173 6.92 45.29 14.68
CA GLY A 173 6.84 45.89 15.99
C GLY A 173 7.35 44.94 17.07
N THR A 174 6.56 44.70 18.11
CA THR A 174 6.87 43.81 19.21
C THR A 174 6.51 42.36 18.91
N ASP A 175 5.72 42.10 17.85
CA ASP A 175 5.30 40.75 17.47
C ASP A 175 6.40 40.02 16.71
N THR A 176 6.72 38.80 17.14
CA THR A 176 7.76 37.99 16.54
C THR A 176 7.39 36.51 16.47
N ALA A 177 7.71 35.89 15.36
CA ALA A 177 7.58 34.45 15.13
C ALA A 177 8.94 33.88 14.75
N MET A 178 9.41 32.88 15.49
CA MET A 178 10.66 32.17 15.19
C MET A 178 10.40 30.65 15.21
N PRO A 179 9.81 30.10 14.13
CA PRO A 179 9.52 28.69 14.07
C PRO A 179 10.77 27.83 14.19
N LYS A 180 10.64 26.70 14.90
CA LYS A 180 11.74 25.76 15.17
C LYS A 180 12.11 24.90 13.98
N GLN A 181 11.16 24.68 13.06
CA GLN A 181 11.46 23.87 11.88
C GLN A 181 12.45 24.59 11.01
N GLY A 182 13.57 23.91 10.75
CA GLY A 182 14.55 24.38 9.78
C GLY A 182 13.90 24.51 8.40
N ILE A 183 14.35 25.50 7.66
CA ILE A 183 13.94 25.70 6.28
C ILE A 183 14.65 24.63 5.43
N TYR A 184 13.91 23.64 4.98
CA TYR A 184 14.45 22.61 4.11
C TYR A 184 14.25 22.97 2.64
N ALA A 185 15.28 22.81 1.85
CA ALA A 185 15.28 23.05 0.40
C ALA A 185 14.52 21.97 -0.39
N GLY A 186 13.38 21.46 0.13
CA GLY A 186 12.85 20.20 -0.34
C GLY A 186 11.44 20.17 -0.93
N SER A 187 10.73 21.27 -0.96
CA SER A 187 9.28 21.22 -1.24
C SER A 187 8.86 21.57 -2.68
N TYR A 188 9.77 21.89 -3.58
CA TYR A 188 9.51 21.91 -5.00
C TYR A 188 10.25 20.75 -5.64
N GLY A 189 9.49 19.85 -6.27
CA GLY A 189 10.02 18.73 -7.01
C GLY A 189 9.55 18.76 -8.45
N TYR A 190 10.46 18.97 -9.35
CA TYR A 190 10.34 18.61 -10.74
C TYR A 190 11.53 17.70 -11.04
N TYR A 191 11.27 16.40 -11.04
CA TYR A 191 12.31 15.37 -11.13
C TYR A 191 12.30 14.72 -12.51
N GLY A 192 12.21 15.50 -13.57
CA GLY A 192 12.15 14.93 -14.87
C GLY A 192 12.85 15.77 -15.91
N ASP A 193 13.47 15.08 -16.80
CA ASP A 193 13.89 15.56 -18.09
C ASP A 193 12.83 15.03 -19.06
N GLU A 194 11.83 15.84 -19.40
CA GLU A 194 10.75 15.48 -20.33
C GLU A 194 11.33 15.04 -21.68
N ASP A 195 12.50 15.56 -22.04
CA ASP A 195 13.20 15.23 -23.28
C ASP A 195 13.99 13.93 -23.18
N LYS A 196 14.11 13.33 -22.01
CA LYS A 196 14.88 12.13 -21.83
C LYS A 196 14.18 10.90 -22.38
N VAL A 197 14.65 10.44 -23.52
CA VAL A 197 14.27 9.14 -24.07
C VAL A 197 15.02 8.05 -23.32
N THR A 198 14.28 7.13 -22.70
CA THR A 198 14.83 5.93 -22.07
C THR A 198 14.59 4.72 -22.93
N GLU A 199 15.61 3.89 -23.09
CA GLU A 199 15.46 2.59 -23.76
C GLU A 199 15.20 1.53 -22.69
N ASN A 200 14.14 0.77 -22.89
CA ASN A 200 13.69 -0.29 -22.01
C ASN A 200 13.57 -1.59 -22.78
N MET A 201 13.63 -2.69 -22.05
CA MET A 201 13.43 -4.01 -22.60
C MET A 201 12.63 -4.86 -21.61
N THR A 202 11.73 -5.67 -22.14
CA THR A 202 11.08 -6.72 -21.36
C THR A 202 11.51 -8.07 -21.88
N LEU A 203 12.03 -8.92 -20.99
CA LEU A 203 12.41 -10.29 -21.29
C LEU A 203 11.36 -11.26 -20.75
N LEU A 204 10.82 -12.07 -21.64
CA LEU A 204 9.83 -13.11 -21.36
C LEU A 204 10.42 -14.47 -21.69
N THR A 205 10.05 -15.50 -20.94
CA THR A 205 10.48 -16.89 -21.16
C THR A 205 9.29 -17.81 -21.37
N ASP A 206 9.49 -18.95 -22.00
CA ASP A 206 8.42 -19.93 -22.22
C ASP A 206 7.83 -20.46 -20.90
N ARG A 207 8.60 -20.45 -19.82
CA ARG A 207 8.18 -20.82 -18.45
C ARG A 207 9.17 -20.24 -17.44
N SER A 208 8.90 -20.46 -16.17
CA SER A 208 9.73 -19.91 -15.07
C SER A 208 10.64 -20.93 -14.40
N LEU A 209 10.38 -22.24 -14.58
CA LEU A 209 11.09 -23.35 -13.95
C LEU A 209 11.66 -24.32 -15.00
N TYR A 210 12.92 -24.67 -14.84
CA TYR A 210 13.68 -25.55 -15.77
C TYR A 210 14.50 -26.56 -14.99
N ARG A 211 14.83 -27.68 -15.66
CA ARG A 211 15.88 -28.61 -15.22
C ARG A 211 17.21 -28.30 -15.89
N PRO A 212 18.33 -28.67 -15.24
CA PRO A 212 19.62 -28.69 -15.91
C PRO A 212 19.54 -29.42 -17.25
N GLY A 213 20.23 -28.89 -18.25
CA GLY A 213 20.24 -29.48 -19.61
C GLY A 213 19.04 -29.09 -20.50
N GLN A 214 18.02 -28.43 -20.00
CA GLN A 214 16.89 -27.96 -20.80
C GLN A 214 17.19 -26.66 -21.53
N THR A 215 16.42 -26.38 -22.58
CA THR A 215 16.51 -25.14 -23.33
C THR A 215 15.50 -24.12 -22.79
N VAL A 216 15.99 -22.90 -22.57
CA VAL A 216 15.19 -21.73 -22.25
C VAL A 216 14.92 -20.95 -23.51
N TYR A 217 13.66 -20.78 -23.89
CA TYR A 217 13.26 -19.91 -24.98
C TYR A 217 12.94 -18.52 -24.45
N VAL A 218 13.49 -17.51 -25.10
CA VAL A 218 13.42 -16.12 -24.66
C VAL A 218 12.83 -15.24 -25.74
N LYS A 219 11.86 -14.41 -25.41
CA LYS A 219 11.39 -13.30 -26.22
C LYS A 219 11.75 -11.99 -25.54
N GLY A 220 12.40 -11.10 -26.25
CA GLY A 220 12.66 -9.73 -25.82
C GLY A 220 11.81 -8.74 -26.59
N ILE A 221 11.34 -7.70 -25.93
CA ILE A 221 10.59 -6.58 -26.51
C ILE A 221 11.32 -5.31 -26.12
N ALA A 222 11.95 -4.65 -27.10
CA ALA A 222 12.70 -3.42 -26.93
C ALA A 222 11.86 -2.20 -27.34
N TYR A 223 11.80 -1.20 -26.49
CA TYR A 223 11.06 0.03 -26.77
C TYR A 223 11.77 1.24 -26.15
N SER A 224 11.56 2.37 -26.77
CA SER A 224 11.92 3.67 -26.22
C SER A 224 10.70 4.26 -25.55
N GLN A 225 10.93 4.94 -24.43
CA GLN A 225 9.90 5.64 -23.69
C GLN A 225 10.33 7.06 -23.38
N GLN A 226 9.43 7.98 -23.62
CA GLN A 226 9.56 9.38 -23.27
C GLN A 226 8.22 9.83 -22.70
N SER A 227 8.17 10.20 -21.42
CA SER A 227 6.99 10.73 -20.75
C SER A 227 5.69 9.94 -21.04
N ASP A 228 4.84 10.43 -21.95
CA ASP A 228 3.54 9.88 -22.32
C ASP A 228 3.56 9.02 -23.59
N THR A 229 4.72 8.83 -24.21
CA THR A 229 4.88 8.05 -25.43
C THR A 229 5.81 6.86 -25.25
N ALA A 230 5.49 5.78 -25.94
CA ALA A 230 6.37 4.64 -26.08
C ALA A 230 6.36 4.15 -27.54
N ASN A 231 7.54 3.90 -28.06
CA ASN A 231 7.75 3.44 -29.43
C ASN A 231 8.63 2.20 -29.44
N VAL A 232 8.31 1.23 -30.26
CA VAL A 232 9.14 0.05 -30.46
C VAL A 232 10.48 0.42 -31.09
N LEU A 233 11.53 -0.34 -30.84
CA LEU A 233 12.89 -0.14 -31.40
C LEU A 233 13.19 -1.23 -32.44
N PRO A 234 12.82 -1.03 -33.71
CA PRO A 234 13.06 -2.00 -34.76
C PRO A 234 14.50 -2.00 -35.24
N ASN A 235 14.95 -3.15 -35.76
CA ASN A 235 16.27 -3.33 -36.41
C ASN A 235 17.47 -2.99 -35.51
N LYS A 236 17.31 -3.06 -34.20
CA LYS A 236 18.34 -2.75 -33.22
C LYS A 236 19.02 -4.02 -32.72
N GLU A 237 20.33 -3.99 -32.55
CA GLU A 237 21.11 -5.11 -32.03
C GLU A 237 21.24 -5.03 -30.54
N TYR A 238 21.07 -6.20 -29.89
CA TYR A 238 21.22 -6.38 -28.44
C TYR A 238 22.01 -7.65 -28.16
N THR A 239 22.68 -7.63 -27.04
CA THR A 239 23.33 -8.81 -26.49
C THR A 239 22.51 -9.34 -25.34
N VAL A 240 22.09 -10.60 -25.41
CA VAL A 240 21.42 -11.32 -24.34
C VAL A 240 22.41 -12.24 -23.67
N THR A 241 22.53 -12.14 -22.35
CA THR A 241 23.45 -12.94 -21.54
C THR A 241 22.68 -13.77 -20.54
N LEU A 242 22.96 -15.06 -20.47
CA LEU A 242 22.49 -15.95 -19.39
C LEU A 242 23.56 -16.03 -18.31
N LEU A 243 23.17 -15.74 -17.06
CA LEU A 243 24.02 -15.82 -15.88
C LEU A 243 23.54 -16.93 -14.96
N ASP A 244 24.46 -17.62 -14.31
CA ASP A 244 24.18 -18.65 -13.31
C ASP A 244 23.84 -18.06 -11.93
N VAL A 245 23.68 -18.92 -10.92
CA VAL A 245 23.38 -18.53 -9.53
C VAL A 245 24.47 -17.68 -8.87
N ASN A 246 25.71 -17.72 -9.39
CA ASN A 246 26.86 -16.94 -8.93
C ASN A 246 27.08 -15.70 -9.78
N ASN A 247 26.14 -15.36 -10.68
CA ASN A 247 26.26 -14.29 -11.68
C ASN A 247 27.43 -14.51 -12.66
N GLN A 248 27.84 -15.75 -12.91
CA GLN A 248 28.82 -16.08 -13.95
C GLN A 248 28.13 -16.30 -15.27
N GLU A 249 28.78 -15.88 -16.36
CA GLU A 249 28.22 -16.03 -17.70
C GLU A 249 28.20 -17.50 -18.11
N VAL A 250 27.01 -17.99 -18.45
CA VAL A 250 26.76 -19.32 -18.98
C VAL A 250 26.75 -19.29 -20.50
N GLY A 251 26.26 -18.22 -21.07
CA GLY A 251 26.22 -18.03 -22.51
C GLY A 251 25.75 -16.63 -22.89
N GLN A 252 26.14 -16.24 -24.11
CA GLN A 252 25.82 -14.93 -24.67
C GLN A 252 25.40 -15.08 -26.12
N LYS A 253 24.38 -14.34 -26.55
CA LYS A 253 23.91 -14.29 -27.94
C LYS A 253 23.61 -12.86 -28.37
N SER A 254 24.04 -12.53 -29.59
CA SER A 254 23.63 -11.29 -30.25
C SER A 254 22.34 -11.51 -31.01
N VAL A 255 21.39 -10.60 -30.88
CA VAL A 255 20.05 -10.63 -31.46
C VAL A 255 19.71 -9.31 -32.12
N ARG A 256 18.84 -9.33 -33.12
CA ARG A 256 18.33 -8.13 -33.76
C ARG A 256 16.82 -8.09 -33.67
N THR A 257 16.24 -6.93 -33.31
CA THR A 257 14.80 -6.73 -33.22
C THR A 257 14.16 -6.66 -34.61
N ASN A 258 12.94 -7.17 -34.73
CA ASN A 258 12.09 -7.08 -35.92
C ASN A 258 11.33 -5.73 -35.96
N GLU A 259 10.36 -5.60 -36.88
CA GLU A 259 9.54 -4.39 -37.05
C GLU A 259 8.68 -4.05 -35.80
N PHE A 260 8.37 -5.02 -34.93
CA PHE A 260 7.66 -4.83 -33.69
C PHE A 260 8.60 -4.53 -32.50
N GLY A 261 9.90 -4.34 -32.74
CA GLY A 261 10.89 -4.15 -31.70
C GLY A 261 11.17 -5.40 -30.89
N SER A 262 10.78 -6.58 -31.38
CA SER A 262 10.95 -7.83 -30.64
C SER A 262 12.00 -8.74 -31.27
N PHE A 263 12.55 -9.63 -30.45
CA PHE A 263 13.43 -10.70 -30.89
C PHE A 263 13.12 -11.99 -30.14
N THR A 264 13.57 -13.11 -30.69
CA THR A 264 13.55 -14.41 -30.04
C THR A 264 14.94 -15.02 -30.03
N THR A 265 15.28 -15.72 -28.97
CA THR A 265 16.51 -16.47 -28.82
C THR A 265 16.31 -17.66 -27.85
N ASP A 266 17.31 -18.50 -27.73
CA ASP A 266 17.26 -19.65 -26.84
C ASP A 266 18.60 -19.83 -26.11
N PHE A 267 18.60 -20.52 -25.00
CA PHE A 267 19.82 -20.89 -24.26
C PHE A 267 19.69 -22.32 -23.76
N ALA A 268 20.67 -23.15 -24.08
CA ALA A 268 20.79 -24.46 -23.48
C ALA A 268 21.39 -24.29 -22.06
N LEU A 269 20.70 -24.76 -21.06
CA LEU A 269 21.22 -24.81 -19.69
C LEU A 269 22.29 -25.90 -19.56
N PRO A 270 23.33 -25.71 -18.76
CA PRO A 270 24.32 -26.75 -18.45
C PRO A 270 23.63 -27.97 -17.87
N SER A 271 24.08 -29.16 -18.29
CA SER A 271 23.55 -30.42 -17.76
C SER A 271 23.98 -30.70 -16.31
N ALA A 272 25.04 -30.05 -15.87
CA ALA A 272 25.51 -30.05 -14.49
C ALA A 272 25.72 -28.61 -14.03
N CYS A 273 24.89 -28.11 -13.15
CA CYS A 273 24.96 -26.76 -12.58
C CYS A 273 24.41 -26.73 -11.15
N LEU A 274 24.70 -25.67 -10.44
CA LEU A 274 24.08 -25.42 -9.14
C LEU A 274 22.60 -25.10 -9.34
N ASN A 275 21.76 -25.66 -8.51
CA ASN A 275 20.35 -25.33 -8.44
C ASN A 275 20.15 -23.90 -7.90
N GLY A 276 19.19 -23.17 -8.45
CA GLY A 276 18.83 -21.85 -7.97
C GLY A 276 18.36 -20.89 -9.07
N MET A 277 18.47 -19.60 -8.78
CA MET A 277 18.03 -18.55 -9.70
C MET A 277 19.12 -18.21 -10.71
N PHE A 278 18.83 -18.44 -11.99
CA PHE A 278 19.60 -17.96 -13.12
C PHE A 278 18.99 -16.63 -13.61
N SER A 279 19.78 -15.80 -14.25
CA SER A 279 19.34 -14.48 -14.73
C SER A 279 19.64 -14.31 -16.21
N LEU A 280 18.63 -13.96 -16.98
CA LEU A 280 18.74 -13.47 -18.35
C LEU A 280 18.83 -11.95 -18.32
N LYS A 281 19.85 -11.39 -18.97
CA LYS A 281 20.12 -9.96 -18.99
C LYS A 281 20.24 -9.45 -20.41
N ALA A 282 19.58 -8.32 -20.72
CA ALA A 282 19.76 -7.60 -21.97
C ALA A 282 19.64 -6.09 -21.73
N GLY A 283 20.67 -5.34 -22.11
CA GLY A 283 20.73 -3.90 -21.82
C GLY A 283 20.72 -3.64 -20.31
N ARG A 284 19.71 -2.91 -19.83
CA ARG A 284 19.51 -2.60 -18.40
C ARG A 284 18.56 -3.57 -17.70
N ASP A 285 17.82 -4.35 -18.47
CA ASP A 285 16.76 -5.20 -17.96
C ASP A 285 17.23 -6.63 -17.74
N HIS A 286 16.59 -7.30 -16.82
CA HIS A 286 16.87 -8.69 -16.48
C HIS A 286 15.60 -9.44 -16.08
N THR A 287 15.58 -10.74 -16.31
CA THR A 287 14.53 -11.64 -15.82
C THR A 287 15.16 -12.89 -15.22
N GLY A 288 14.61 -13.36 -14.12
CA GLY A 288 15.08 -14.56 -13.43
C GLY A 288 14.32 -15.80 -13.88
N ILE A 289 15.00 -16.92 -13.97
CA ILE A 289 14.43 -18.26 -14.13
C ILE A 289 14.98 -19.16 -13.03
N ARG A 290 14.19 -20.11 -12.58
CA ARG A 290 14.63 -21.10 -11.59
C ARG A 290 15.09 -22.37 -12.29
N VAL A 291 16.29 -22.83 -11.97
CA VAL A 291 16.89 -24.07 -12.50
C VAL A 291 17.12 -25.01 -11.34
N GLU A 292 16.47 -26.18 -11.35
CA GLU A 292 16.64 -27.19 -10.30
C GLU A 292 16.23 -28.59 -10.79
N ASP A 293 16.80 -29.60 -10.17
CA ASP A 293 16.35 -30.98 -10.32
C ASP A 293 15.08 -31.19 -9.48
N TYR A 294 13.94 -30.94 -10.07
CA TYR A 294 12.66 -31.16 -9.41
C TYR A 294 12.03 -32.49 -9.85
N LYS A 295 11.31 -33.10 -8.93
CA LYS A 295 10.40 -34.18 -9.25
C LYS A 295 9.02 -33.60 -9.50
N ARG A 296 8.44 -33.89 -10.68
CA ARG A 296 7.09 -33.40 -10.95
C ARG A 296 6.09 -34.00 -9.97
N PRO A 297 5.17 -33.18 -9.46
CA PRO A 297 4.03 -33.71 -8.75
C PRO A 297 3.26 -34.69 -9.63
N THR A 298 2.90 -35.83 -9.09
CA THR A 298 2.10 -36.83 -9.80
C THR A 298 0.61 -36.69 -9.55
N PHE A 299 0.24 -36.03 -8.48
CA PHE A 299 -1.14 -35.80 -8.08
C PHE A 299 -1.33 -34.44 -7.40
N ASP A 300 -2.59 -34.01 -7.29
CA ASP A 300 -3.00 -32.79 -6.60
C ASP A 300 -4.17 -33.06 -5.66
N ILE A 301 -4.33 -32.18 -4.67
CA ILE A 301 -5.47 -32.15 -3.76
C ILE A 301 -6.25 -30.87 -4.09
N THR A 302 -7.50 -31.04 -4.44
CA THR A 302 -8.39 -29.91 -4.72
C THR A 302 -9.57 -29.91 -3.76
N PHE A 303 -9.95 -28.76 -3.27
CA PHE A 303 -11.17 -28.58 -2.50
C PHE A 303 -12.30 -28.10 -3.40
N GLU A 304 -13.51 -28.53 -3.11
CA GLU A 304 -14.71 -27.94 -3.71
C GLU A 304 -14.89 -26.51 -3.16
N LYS A 305 -15.17 -25.56 -4.04
CA LYS A 305 -15.41 -24.18 -3.62
C LYS A 305 -16.60 -24.11 -2.68
N GLN A 306 -16.38 -23.57 -1.49
CA GLN A 306 -17.43 -23.40 -0.50
C GLN A 306 -18.35 -22.25 -0.91
N GLN A 307 -19.58 -22.56 -1.36
CA GLN A 307 -20.55 -21.58 -1.80
C GLN A 307 -21.51 -21.12 -0.70
N GLY A 308 -21.46 -21.75 0.46
CA GLY A 308 -22.37 -21.49 1.57
C GLY A 308 -22.05 -20.24 2.38
N SER A 309 -23.09 -19.69 2.97
CA SER A 309 -22.97 -18.70 4.05
C SER A 309 -23.06 -19.45 5.37
N TYR A 310 -21.96 -19.49 6.11
CA TYR A 310 -21.81 -20.27 7.34
C TYR A 310 -21.90 -19.38 8.58
N LYS A 311 -22.44 -19.96 9.65
CA LYS A 311 -22.54 -19.33 10.96
C LYS A 311 -21.62 -19.98 11.98
N LEU A 312 -21.35 -19.24 13.03
CA LEU A 312 -20.75 -19.81 14.24
C LEU A 312 -21.66 -20.86 14.85
N GLY A 313 -21.09 -22.01 15.18
CA GLY A 313 -21.79 -23.16 15.71
C GLY A 313 -22.16 -24.23 14.67
N ASP A 314 -22.14 -23.88 13.37
CA ASP A 314 -22.40 -24.84 12.30
C ASP A 314 -21.30 -25.92 12.23
N GLU A 315 -21.69 -27.11 11.78
CA GLU A 315 -20.79 -28.18 11.38
C GLU A 315 -20.80 -28.27 9.85
N VAL A 316 -19.64 -27.96 9.25
CA VAL A 316 -19.49 -27.91 7.79
C VAL A 316 -18.73 -29.13 7.32
N GLN A 317 -19.23 -29.77 6.27
CA GLN A 317 -18.57 -30.89 5.60
C GLN A 317 -17.74 -30.37 4.43
N VAL A 318 -16.43 -30.20 4.66
CA VAL A 318 -15.49 -29.69 3.65
C VAL A 318 -15.10 -30.81 2.73
N LYS A 319 -15.51 -30.72 1.47
CA LYS A 319 -15.24 -31.74 0.47
C LYS A 319 -14.01 -31.42 -0.34
N GLY A 320 -13.20 -32.45 -0.60
CA GLY A 320 -12.05 -32.36 -1.46
C GLY A 320 -11.85 -33.62 -2.28
N LYS A 321 -10.91 -33.57 -3.19
CA LYS A 321 -10.60 -34.66 -4.10
C LYS A 321 -9.10 -34.80 -4.31
N VAL A 322 -8.60 -36.02 -4.26
CA VAL A 322 -7.23 -36.41 -4.60
C VAL A 322 -7.25 -37.00 -5.99
N GLN A 323 -6.51 -36.40 -6.91
CA GLN A 323 -6.52 -36.83 -8.30
C GLN A 323 -5.12 -36.72 -8.91
N SER A 324 -4.68 -37.76 -9.63
CA SER A 324 -3.45 -37.69 -10.37
C SER A 324 -3.58 -36.77 -11.57
N TYR A 325 -2.50 -36.14 -12.00
CA TYR A 325 -2.48 -35.32 -13.22
C TYR A 325 -2.74 -36.13 -14.50
N SER A 326 -2.54 -37.44 -14.47
CA SER A 326 -2.92 -38.36 -15.56
C SER A 326 -4.42 -38.70 -15.58
N GLY A 327 -5.20 -38.18 -14.64
CA GLY A 327 -6.63 -38.45 -14.51
C GLY A 327 -6.98 -39.75 -13.78
N VAL A 328 -5.98 -40.51 -13.32
CA VAL A 328 -6.21 -41.69 -12.49
C VAL A 328 -6.68 -41.27 -11.11
N LEU A 329 -7.77 -41.88 -10.65
CA LEU A 329 -8.29 -41.64 -9.31
C LEU A 329 -7.39 -42.34 -8.28
N LEU A 330 -7.08 -41.61 -7.22
CA LEU A 330 -6.29 -42.11 -6.11
C LEU A 330 -7.24 -42.47 -4.96
N GLN A 331 -7.59 -43.73 -4.86
CA GLN A 331 -8.57 -44.23 -3.90
C GLN A 331 -7.90 -44.79 -2.64
N ASP A 332 -8.66 -44.92 -1.57
CA ASP A 332 -8.27 -45.54 -0.28
C ASP A 332 -7.00 -44.99 0.35
N LEU A 333 -6.71 -43.69 0.06
CA LEU A 333 -5.59 -42.98 0.67
C LEU A 333 -6.01 -42.26 1.95
N PRO A 334 -5.18 -42.32 3.00
CA PRO A 334 -5.39 -41.53 4.21
C PRO A 334 -5.12 -40.04 3.94
N VAL A 335 -6.09 -39.22 4.25
CA VAL A 335 -6.01 -37.75 4.16
C VAL A 335 -5.89 -37.20 5.57
N LYS A 336 -4.71 -36.79 5.97
CA LYS A 336 -4.47 -36.11 7.24
C LYS A 336 -4.91 -34.66 7.12
N TYR A 337 -5.58 -34.13 8.14
CA TYR A 337 -6.00 -32.74 8.14
C TYR A 337 -5.73 -32.01 9.45
N THR A 338 -5.53 -30.72 9.33
CA THR A 338 -5.49 -29.77 10.45
C THR A 338 -6.43 -28.61 10.19
N VAL A 339 -7.10 -28.15 11.25
CA VAL A 339 -7.99 -26.98 11.19
C VAL A 339 -7.49 -25.91 12.16
N LYS A 340 -7.12 -24.76 11.63
CA LYS A 340 -6.71 -23.58 12.40
C LYS A 340 -7.80 -22.52 12.33
N ARG A 341 -8.22 -22.00 13.49
CA ARG A 341 -9.14 -20.86 13.59
C ARG A 341 -8.33 -19.59 13.79
N SER A 342 -8.57 -18.58 12.99
CA SER A 342 -7.99 -17.24 13.15
C SER A 342 -9.10 -16.21 13.35
N ALA A 343 -9.02 -15.40 14.40
CA ALA A 343 -9.96 -14.33 14.68
C ALA A 343 -9.48 -13.01 14.06
N TYR A 344 -10.39 -12.27 13.42
CA TYR A 344 -10.13 -10.97 12.81
C TYR A 344 -11.13 -9.95 13.36
N SER A 345 -10.64 -8.85 13.90
CA SER A 345 -11.42 -7.70 14.30
C SER A 345 -10.99 -6.50 13.46
N LEU A 346 -11.92 -5.88 12.72
CA LEU A 346 -11.80 -4.61 12.00
C LEU A 346 -10.34 -4.18 11.70
N TRP A 347 -9.56 -4.95 10.89
CA TRP A 347 -8.20 -4.64 10.45
C TRP A 347 -7.03 -5.24 11.25
N ARG A 348 -7.28 -6.03 12.31
CA ARG A 348 -6.20 -6.68 13.05
C ARG A 348 -6.44 -8.17 13.21
N PHE A 349 -5.41 -8.94 12.86
CA PHE A 349 -5.26 -10.33 13.28
C PHE A 349 -5.15 -10.36 14.81
N ALA A 350 -6.03 -11.11 15.46
CA ALA A 350 -6.12 -11.12 16.91
C ALA A 350 -5.62 -12.44 17.53
N GLU A 351 -5.87 -13.57 16.90
CA GLU A 351 -5.55 -14.89 17.47
C GLU A 351 -5.52 -15.95 16.34
N SER A 352 -4.61 -16.92 16.45
CA SER A 352 -4.64 -18.14 15.62
C SER A 352 -4.40 -19.37 16.49
N VAL A 353 -5.33 -20.31 16.44
CA VAL A 353 -5.30 -21.52 17.28
C VAL A 353 -5.71 -22.73 16.44
N GLN A 354 -4.97 -23.83 16.56
CA GLN A 354 -5.40 -25.11 16.01
C GLN A 354 -6.56 -25.64 16.85
N ILE A 355 -7.70 -25.90 16.19
CA ILE A 355 -8.93 -26.36 16.87
C ILE A 355 -9.28 -27.81 16.59
N ALA A 356 -8.76 -28.40 15.51
CA ALA A 356 -8.97 -29.78 15.18
C ALA A 356 -7.81 -30.34 14.34
N SER A 357 -7.62 -31.63 14.42
CA SER A 357 -6.79 -32.43 13.52
C SER A 357 -7.29 -33.86 13.51
N GLY A 358 -7.06 -34.57 12.41
CA GLY A 358 -7.52 -35.94 12.26
C GLY A 358 -7.11 -36.55 10.92
N GLU A 359 -7.72 -37.65 10.60
CA GLU A 359 -7.50 -38.41 9.38
C GLU A 359 -8.85 -38.89 8.83
N VAL A 360 -9.06 -38.77 7.53
CA VAL A 360 -10.21 -39.29 6.80
C VAL A 360 -9.72 -40.09 5.59
N MET A 361 -10.54 -41.01 5.08
CA MET A 361 -10.15 -41.81 3.91
C MET A 361 -10.77 -41.26 2.64
N ALA A 362 -9.98 -41.19 1.58
CA ALA A 362 -10.48 -40.91 0.24
C ALA A 362 -11.28 -42.15 -0.27
N ASN A 363 -12.42 -41.91 -0.88
CA ASN A 363 -13.29 -42.96 -1.42
C ASN A 363 -12.80 -43.47 -2.79
N GLU A 364 -13.57 -44.35 -3.43
CA GLU A 364 -13.29 -44.92 -4.75
C GLU A 364 -13.09 -43.86 -5.85
N ASN A 365 -13.65 -42.69 -5.69
CA ASN A 365 -13.53 -41.55 -6.61
C ASN A 365 -12.40 -40.59 -6.22
N GLY A 366 -11.61 -40.92 -5.19
CA GLY A 366 -10.61 -40.03 -4.63
C GLY A 366 -11.18 -38.89 -3.81
N GLU A 367 -12.48 -38.89 -3.49
CA GLU A 367 -13.15 -37.84 -2.75
C GLU A 367 -13.04 -38.07 -1.24
N PHE A 368 -12.87 -37.01 -0.50
CA PHE A 368 -12.84 -37.03 0.97
C PHE A 368 -13.68 -35.89 1.55
N THR A 369 -14.07 -36.07 2.81
CA THR A 369 -14.88 -35.07 3.51
C THR A 369 -14.30 -34.86 4.90
N ILE A 370 -14.00 -33.59 5.22
CA ILE A 370 -13.47 -33.19 6.54
C ILE A 370 -14.60 -32.47 7.31
N PRO A 371 -15.01 -33.01 8.49
CA PRO A 371 -15.97 -32.32 9.34
C PRO A 371 -15.28 -31.16 10.08
N VAL A 372 -15.81 -29.97 9.94
CA VAL A 372 -15.31 -28.75 10.57
C VAL A 372 -16.40 -28.10 11.39
N ARG A 373 -16.23 -27.99 12.70
CA ARG A 373 -17.14 -27.27 13.59
C ARG A 373 -16.67 -25.82 13.74
N LEU A 374 -17.52 -24.87 13.36
CA LEU A 374 -17.20 -23.45 13.35
C LEU A 374 -17.40 -22.84 14.74
N GLN A 375 -16.39 -22.94 15.60
CA GLN A 375 -16.46 -22.49 17.00
C GLN A 375 -15.89 -21.06 17.12
N GLU A 376 -16.58 -20.19 17.87
CA GLU A 376 -16.05 -18.88 18.23
C GLU A 376 -14.92 -18.99 19.28
N SER A 377 -14.16 -17.91 19.47
CA SER A 377 -13.19 -17.80 20.55
C SER A 377 -13.86 -17.28 21.81
N ASP A 378 -13.55 -17.88 22.95
CA ASP A 378 -14.05 -17.40 24.25
C ASP A 378 -13.64 -15.95 24.54
N SER A 379 -12.50 -15.51 24.00
CA SER A 379 -12.00 -14.14 24.14
C SER A 379 -12.86 -13.10 23.41
N TYR A 380 -13.65 -13.52 22.41
CA TYR A 380 -14.44 -12.62 21.53
C TYR A 380 -15.90 -13.04 21.44
N LYS A 381 -16.40 -13.74 22.42
CA LYS A 381 -17.75 -14.31 22.45
C LYS A 381 -18.81 -13.22 22.26
N ASN A 382 -19.77 -13.50 21.36
CA ASN A 382 -20.87 -12.60 21.00
C ASN A 382 -20.44 -11.22 20.46
N ASN A 383 -19.25 -11.12 19.87
CA ASN A 383 -18.77 -9.87 19.28
C ASN A 383 -19.10 -9.82 17.78
N ASP A 384 -20.08 -9.02 17.38
CA ASP A 384 -20.53 -8.86 15.98
C ASP A 384 -19.50 -8.20 15.07
N LYS A 385 -18.43 -7.63 15.62
CA LYS A 385 -17.33 -7.02 14.87
C LYS A 385 -16.20 -7.99 14.57
N VAL A 386 -16.28 -9.22 15.11
CA VAL A 386 -15.26 -10.26 14.89
C VAL A 386 -15.80 -11.31 13.95
N TYR A 387 -15.02 -11.69 12.97
CA TYR A 387 -15.22 -12.85 12.13
C TYR A 387 -14.04 -13.79 12.23
N TYR A 388 -14.27 -15.05 11.92
CA TYR A 388 -13.26 -16.10 12.04
C TYR A 388 -12.98 -16.70 10.66
N ARG A 389 -11.71 -16.97 10.40
CA ARG A 389 -11.27 -17.75 9.25
C ARG A 389 -10.76 -19.10 9.77
N TYR A 390 -11.34 -20.15 9.22
CA TYR A 390 -10.94 -21.53 9.47
C TYR A 390 -10.13 -22.02 8.29
N SER A 391 -8.84 -22.22 8.51
CA SER A 391 -7.91 -22.74 7.51
C SER A 391 -7.84 -24.24 7.66
N ILE A 392 -8.27 -24.97 6.65
CA ILE A 392 -8.33 -26.43 6.60
C ILE A 392 -7.22 -26.92 5.68
N GLU A 393 -6.18 -27.46 6.25
CA GLU A 393 -5.07 -28.06 5.51
C GLU A 393 -5.28 -29.57 5.41
N ALA A 394 -5.26 -30.11 4.19
CA ALA A 394 -5.28 -31.53 3.91
C ALA A 394 -3.94 -31.98 3.34
N THR A 395 -3.39 -33.05 3.86
CA THR A 395 -2.11 -33.64 3.45
C THR A 395 -2.31 -35.11 3.10
N VAL A 396 -1.82 -35.53 1.95
CA VAL A 396 -1.89 -36.90 1.45
C VAL A 396 -0.51 -37.38 1.05
N THR A 397 -0.16 -38.60 1.41
CA THR A 397 1.05 -39.28 0.93
C THR A 397 0.61 -40.49 0.12
N ASN A 398 1.04 -40.56 -1.14
CA ASN A 398 0.74 -41.69 -2.03
C ASN A 398 1.62 -42.90 -1.73
N VAL A 399 1.34 -44.02 -2.36
CA VAL A 399 2.10 -45.28 -2.20
C VAL A 399 3.56 -45.18 -2.64
N ALA A 400 3.92 -44.18 -3.46
CA ALA A 400 5.30 -43.91 -3.88
C ALA A 400 6.06 -42.98 -2.90
N GLY A 401 5.44 -42.62 -1.76
CA GLY A 401 6.03 -41.74 -0.75
C GLY A 401 5.98 -40.24 -1.12
N GLU A 402 5.30 -39.86 -2.19
CA GLU A 402 5.12 -38.45 -2.55
C GLU A 402 4.01 -37.85 -1.67
N THR A 403 4.31 -36.69 -1.05
CA THR A 403 3.38 -35.96 -0.19
C THR A 403 2.96 -34.66 -0.84
N GLN A 404 1.66 -34.40 -0.86
CA GLN A 404 1.07 -33.14 -1.30
C GLN A 404 0.17 -32.58 -0.21
N SER A 405 0.12 -31.26 -0.12
CA SER A 405 -0.78 -30.54 0.80
C SER A 405 -1.55 -29.48 0.05
N SER A 406 -2.77 -29.25 0.47
CA SER A 406 -3.64 -28.19 -0.04
C SER A 406 -4.42 -27.57 1.10
N THR A 407 -4.72 -26.29 1.00
CA THR A 407 -5.45 -25.54 2.05
C THR A 407 -6.70 -24.91 1.47
N ASP A 408 -7.83 -25.06 2.16
CA ASP A 408 -9.08 -24.32 1.92
C ASP A 408 -9.39 -23.43 3.13
N VAL A 409 -10.17 -22.39 2.92
CA VAL A 409 -10.52 -21.42 3.95
C VAL A 409 -12.02 -21.19 4.00
N ILE A 410 -12.61 -21.37 5.18
CA ILE A 410 -13.99 -21.03 5.47
C ILE A 410 -14.01 -19.85 6.42
N SER A 411 -14.85 -18.85 6.12
CA SER A 411 -15.08 -17.73 7.02
C SER A 411 -16.49 -17.83 7.63
N ALA A 412 -16.60 -17.58 8.92
CA ALA A 412 -17.87 -17.55 9.64
C ALA A 412 -17.87 -16.43 10.70
N GLY A 413 -19.06 -15.95 11.02
CA GLY A 413 -19.26 -14.90 12.02
C GLY A 413 -20.70 -14.89 12.50
N ASN A 414 -21.02 -13.90 13.35
CA ASN A 414 -22.40 -13.69 13.80
C ASN A 414 -23.30 -13.12 12.68
N ARG A 415 -22.70 -12.68 11.57
CA ARG A 415 -23.38 -12.28 10.34
C ARG A 415 -22.94 -13.20 9.22
N SER A 416 -23.84 -13.62 8.37
CA SER A 416 -23.54 -14.50 7.23
C SER A 416 -23.20 -13.75 5.94
N LEU A 417 -23.62 -12.48 5.86
CA LEU A 417 -23.44 -11.62 4.71
C LEU A 417 -22.72 -10.31 5.08
N ILE A 418 -22.01 -9.76 4.12
CA ILE A 418 -21.45 -8.40 4.13
C ILE A 418 -22.17 -7.63 3.04
N LEU A 419 -22.76 -6.49 3.41
CA LEU A 419 -23.37 -5.54 2.48
C LEU A 419 -22.46 -4.31 2.41
N GLN A 420 -22.10 -3.89 1.23
CA GLN A 420 -21.33 -2.68 0.94
C GLN A 420 -22.06 -1.89 -0.16
N VAL A 421 -22.01 -0.58 -0.06
CA VAL A 421 -22.56 0.32 -1.09
C VAL A 421 -21.43 1.09 -1.71
N GLU A 422 -21.29 1.02 -3.02
CA GLU A 422 -20.30 1.80 -3.77
C GLU A 422 -20.86 3.19 -4.04
N LEU A 423 -20.64 4.11 -3.13
CA LEU A 423 -21.04 5.50 -3.24
C LEU A 423 -19.85 6.41 -2.90
N GLN A 424 -19.64 7.45 -3.68
CA GLN A 424 -18.56 8.40 -3.45
C GLN A 424 -18.90 9.33 -2.27
N ASP A 425 -17.89 9.75 -1.51
CA ASP A 425 -18.06 10.72 -0.41
C ASP A 425 -18.67 12.03 -0.89
N LYS A 426 -18.42 12.39 -2.15
CA LYS A 426 -19.01 13.53 -2.85
C LYS A 426 -19.59 13.05 -4.15
N THR A 427 -20.90 13.15 -4.30
CA THR A 427 -21.63 12.68 -5.49
C THR A 427 -22.19 13.86 -6.26
N CYS A 428 -21.76 14.02 -7.52
CA CYS A 428 -22.35 14.99 -8.42
C CYS A 428 -23.74 14.50 -8.88
N LYS A 429 -24.77 15.31 -8.61
CA LYS A 429 -26.17 14.97 -8.90
C LYS A 429 -26.66 15.42 -10.27
N ASP A 430 -25.85 16.14 -11.05
CA ASP A 430 -26.27 16.77 -12.29
C ASP A 430 -26.66 15.79 -13.40
N GLN A 431 -26.13 14.57 -13.29
CA GLN A 431 -26.43 13.45 -14.18
C GLN A 431 -26.69 12.18 -13.36
N PRO A 432 -27.48 11.23 -13.89
CA PRO A 432 -27.55 9.90 -13.32
C PRO A 432 -26.16 9.29 -13.18
N PHE A 433 -25.93 8.57 -12.11
CA PHE A 433 -24.67 7.91 -11.82
C PHE A 433 -24.88 6.44 -11.51
N GLU A 434 -23.87 5.63 -11.80
CA GLU A 434 -23.90 4.20 -11.51
C GLU A 434 -23.45 3.95 -10.08
N THR A 435 -24.09 3.00 -9.42
CA THR A 435 -23.76 2.48 -8.10
C THR A 435 -23.99 0.99 -8.06
N MET A 436 -23.36 0.31 -7.12
CA MET A 436 -23.54 -1.11 -6.90
C MET A 436 -23.71 -1.40 -5.40
N PHE A 437 -24.69 -2.24 -5.09
CA PHE A 437 -24.88 -2.80 -3.76
C PHE A 437 -24.23 -4.17 -3.71
N LYS A 438 -22.99 -4.23 -3.24
CA LYS A 438 -22.23 -5.47 -3.18
C LYS A 438 -22.65 -6.30 -1.98
N VAL A 439 -23.14 -7.50 -2.22
CA VAL A 439 -23.43 -8.47 -1.18
C VAL A 439 -22.57 -9.70 -1.39
N GLN A 440 -21.82 -10.02 -0.37
CA GLN A 440 -20.91 -11.17 -0.36
C GLN A 440 -21.13 -11.98 0.90
N ASN A 441 -20.89 -13.29 0.81
CA ASN A 441 -20.71 -14.08 2.03
C ASN A 441 -19.34 -13.78 2.67
N LEU A 442 -19.08 -14.29 3.85
CA LEU A 442 -17.81 -14.06 4.54
C LEU A 442 -16.57 -14.66 3.82
N ASN A 443 -16.79 -15.52 2.83
CA ASN A 443 -15.74 -16.07 1.96
C ASN A 443 -15.45 -15.20 0.73
N GLY A 444 -16.07 -14.01 0.65
CA GLY A 444 -15.87 -13.07 -0.46
C GLY A 444 -16.60 -13.43 -1.74
N GLN A 445 -17.48 -14.41 -1.69
CA GLN A 445 -18.26 -14.81 -2.87
C GLN A 445 -19.54 -13.95 -2.98
N PRO A 446 -19.87 -13.49 -4.18
CA PRO A 446 -21.09 -12.72 -4.40
C PRO A 446 -22.32 -13.57 -4.10
N VAL A 447 -23.27 -12.97 -3.40
CA VAL A 447 -24.57 -13.58 -3.07
C VAL A 447 -25.65 -12.74 -3.72
N GLU A 448 -26.50 -13.38 -4.51
CA GLU A 448 -27.62 -12.73 -5.17
C GLU A 448 -28.81 -12.63 -4.21
N VAL A 449 -29.16 -11.44 -3.79
CA VAL A 449 -30.27 -11.12 -2.91
C VAL A 449 -30.91 -9.80 -3.32
N LYS A 450 -32.21 -9.65 -3.01
CA LYS A 450 -32.93 -8.38 -3.15
C LYS A 450 -32.88 -7.61 -1.84
N GLY A 451 -32.66 -6.30 -1.94
CA GLY A 451 -32.58 -5.39 -0.82
C GLY A 451 -33.38 -4.12 -1.03
N ASN A 452 -33.42 -3.31 0.03
CA ASN A 452 -34.02 -1.99 0.01
C ASN A 452 -32.99 -0.94 0.35
N TYR A 453 -33.14 0.25 -0.21
CA TYR A 453 -32.33 1.42 0.18
C TYR A 453 -33.23 2.61 0.50
N TYR A 454 -32.70 3.48 1.38
CA TYR A 454 -33.36 4.68 1.86
C TYR A 454 -32.33 5.80 1.96
N LEU A 455 -32.56 6.92 1.29
CA LEU A 455 -31.68 8.07 1.35
C LEU A 455 -32.25 9.11 2.31
N TYR A 456 -31.53 9.40 3.36
CA TYR A 456 -31.90 10.37 4.40
C TYR A 456 -31.05 11.64 4.32
N PRO A 457 -31.65 12.84 4.30
CA PRO A 457 -30.89 14.05 4.51
C PRO A 457 -30.30 14.07 5.92
N ALA A 458 -29.04 14.48 6.05
CA ALA A 458 -28.42 14.74 7.34
C ALA A 458 -28.58 16.22 7.72
N LYS A 459 -28.82 16.50 9.02
CA LYS A 459 -28.95 17.85 9.57
C LYS A 459 -27.58 18.50 9.85
N ASP A 460 -26.57 17.68 9.94
CA ASP A 460 -25.21 18.11 10.28
C ASP A 460 -24.18 17.48 9.32
N LYS A 461 -23.04 18.15 9.21
CA LYS A 461 -21.92 17.71 8.35
C LYS A 461 -21.24 16.41 8.81
N ASP A 462 -21.47 16.02 10.06
CA ASP A 462 -20.89 14.82 10.66
C ASP A 462 -21.80 13.60 10.49
N PHE A 463 -22.96 13.76 9.82
CA PHE A 463 -23.95 12.73 9.52
C PHE A 463 -24.54 12.03 10.76
N LYS A 464 -24.53 12.71 11.91
CA LYS A 464 -25.00 12.13 13.18
C LYS A 464 -26.50 12.29 13.39
N GLN A 465 -27.07 13.35 12.85
CA GLN A 465 -28.49 13.67 12.96
C GLN A 465 -29.15 13.59 11.59
N LEU A 466 -30.14 12.72 11.44
CA LEU A 466 -30.87 12.53 10.17
C LEU A 466 -32.26 13.13 10.27
N GLU A 467 -32.82 13.49 9.10
CA GLU A 467 -34.26 13.77 8.99
C GLU A 467 -35.05 12.48 9.23
N GLU A 468 -36.30 12.62 9.71
CA GLU A 468 -37.14 11.47 10.05
C GLU A 468 -37.56 10.67 8.80
N LYS A 469 -37.67 11.33 7.66
CA LYS A 469 -38.21 10.71 6.43
C LYS A 469 -37.12 10.64 5.36
N PRO A 470 -37.00 9.51 4.66
CA PRO A 470 -36.14 9.42 3.50
C PRO A 470 -36.70 10.27 2.34
N VAL A 471 -35.83 10.85 1.55
CA VAL A 471 -36.17 11.62 0.34
C VAL A 471 -36.12 10.80 -0.94
N ALA A 472 -35.47 9.64 -0.90
CA ALA A 472 -35.47 8.64 -1.97
C ALA A 472 -35.50 7.25 -1.36
N THR A 473 -36.22 6.34 -1.98
CA THR A 473 -36.31 4.93 -1.58
C THR A 473 -36.40 4.06 -2.82
N GLY A 474 -35.90 2.86 -2.72
CA GLY A 474 -36.03 1.89 -3.80
C GLY A 474 -35.56 0.49 -3.39
N THR A 475 -35.63 -0.40 -4.36
CA THR A 475 -35.15 -1.77 -4.24
C THR A 475 -33.96 -1.98 -5.15
N PHE A 476 -33.09 -2.91 -4.81
CA PHE A 476 -31.93 -3.26 -5.62
C PHE A 476 -31.78 -4.80 -5.68
N THR A 477 -31.14 -5.28 -6.73
CA THR A 477 -30.53 -6.61 -6.80
C THR A 477 -29.05 -6.46 -6.49
N SER A 478 -28.53 -7.30 -5.61
CA SER A 478 -27.11 -7.24 -5.24
C SER A 478 -26.19 -7.58 -6.41
N ASN A 479 -25.00 -6.97 -6.42
CA ASN A 479 -23.92 -7.21 -7.39
C ASN A 479 -24.28 -6.90 -8.85
N GLU A 480 -25.34 -6.15 -9.07
CA GLU A 480 -25.72 -5.59 -10.36
C GLU A 480 -25.54 -4.08 -10.35
N ASP A 481 -25.14 -3.52 -11.50
CA ASP A 481 -25.03 -2.08 -11.68
C ASP A 481 -26.42 -1.47 -11.65
N MET A 482 -26.57 -0.42 -10.86
CA MET A 482 -27.83 0.31 -10.70
C MET A 482 -27.59 1.80 -10.98
N THR A 483 -28.39 2.37 -11.86
CA THR A 483 -28.38 3.81 -12.14
C THR A 483 -29.29 4.54 -11.16
N LEU A 484 -28.75 5.52 -10.43
CA LEU A 484 -29.50 6.42 -9.56
C LEU A 484 -29.57 7.82 -10.17
N ASP A 485 -30.74 8.43 -10.12
CA ASP A 485 -30.97 9.82 -10.54
C ASP A 485 -31.45 10.64 -9.33
N TRP A 486 -30.55 11.47 -8.81
CA TRP A 486 -30.84 12.36 -7.69
C TRP A 486 -30.78 13.84 -8.07
N LYS A 487 -30.90 14.16 -9.36
CA LYS A 487 -30.78 15.52 -9.91
C LYS A 487 -31.69 16.53 -9.21
N ASN A 488 -32.91 16.11 -8.84
CA ASN A 488 -33.89 16.99 -8.23
C ASN A 488 -33.76 17.15 -6.71
N LEU A 489 -32.81 16.45 -6.08
CA LEU A 489 -32.58 16.57 -4.65
C LEU A 489 -31.76 17.85 -4.36
N PRO A 490 -31.96 18.51 -3.21
CA PRO A 490 -31.09 19.60 -2.77
C PRO A 490 -29.65 19.16 -2.64
N SER A 491 -28.71 20.07 -2.86
CA SER A 491 -27.31 19.85 -2.49
C SER A 491 -27.19 19.86 -0.97
N GLY A 492 -26.40 18.93 -0.39
CA GLY A 492 -26.26 18.78 1.06
C GLY A 492 -25.75 17.40 1.49
N PRO A 493 -25.62 17.16 2.79
CA PRO A 493 -25.18 15.88 3.33
C PRO A 493 -26.31 14.86 3.37
N TYR A 494 -26.03 13.62 3.00
CA TYR A 494 -26.99 12.51 2.97
C TYR A 494 -26.38 11.23 3.50
N VAL A 495 -27.22 10.37 4.08
CA VAL A 495 -26.88 9.01 4.47
C VAL A 495 -27.75 8.04 3.67
N LEU A 496 -27.11 7.20 2.89
CA LEU A 496 -27.74 6.09 2.20
C LEU A 496 -27.71 4.87 3.11
N LYS A 497 -28.89 4.43 3.56
CA LYS A 497 -29.08 3.18 4.32
C LYS A 497 -29.54 2.10 3.40
N ALA A 498 -28.87 0.98 3.40
CA ALA A 498 -29.25 -0.21 2.65
C ALA A 498 -29.49 -1.40 3.58
N SER A 499 -30.43 -2.26 3.24
CA SER A 499 -30.68 -3.49 3.98
C SER A 499 -30.99 -4.67 3.06
N VAL A 500 -30.53 -5.84 3.45
CA VAL A 500 -30.85 -7.14 2.86
C VAL A 500 -31.21 -8.13 3.96
N LYS A 501 -31.92 -9.18 3.63
CA LYS A 501 -32.16 -10.30 4.54
C LYS A 501 -31.29 -11.48 4.13
N ASP A 502 -30.66 -12.08 5.09
CA ASP A 502 -29.92 -13.31 4.87
C ASP A 502 -30.86 -14.51 4.70
N ASN A 503 -30.30 -15.68 4.40
CA ASN A 503 -31.08 -16.94 4.21
C ASN A 503 -31.87 -17.40 5.44
N GLN A 504 -31.71 -16.74 6.58
CA GLN A 504 -32.40 -17.01 7.83
C GLN A 504 -33.35 -15.88 8.23
N GLY A 505 -33.50 -14.88 7.35
CA GLY A 505 -34.35 -13.71 7.59
C GLY A 505 -33.74 -12.66 8.50
N LYS A 506 -32.44 -12.79 8.93
CA LYS A 506 -31.74 -11.78 9.72
C LYS A 506 -31.38 -10.59 8.81
N GLU A 507 -31.70 -9.39 9.27
CA GLU A 507 -31.37 -8.17 8.52
C GLU A 507 -29.90 -7.81 8.63
N VAL A 508 -29.30 -7.55 7.48
CA VAL A 508 -27.94 -7.02 7.35
C VAL A 508 -28.02 -5.63 6.74
N THR A 509 -27.48 -4.65 7.42
CA THR A 509 -27.55 -3.24 7.04
C THR A 509 -26.17 -2.66 6.73
N ALA A 510 -26.15 -1.67 5.85
CA ALA A 510 -24.99 -0.83 5.59
C ALA A 510 -25.42 0.63 5.47
N ASP A 511 -24.67 1.52 6.10
CA ASP A 511 -24.85 2.96 6.02
C ASP A 511 -23.65 3.57 5.31
N THR A 512 -23.90 4.41 4.30
CA THR A 512 -22.87 5.09 3.53
C THR A 512 -23.19 6.58 3.44
N ASN A 513 -22.24 7.42 3.75
CA ASN A 513 -22.39 8.88 3.74
C ASN A 513 -21.99 9.44 2.38
N THR A 514 -22.68 10.47 1.94
CA THR A 514 -22.30 11.26 0.76
C THR A 514 -22.73 12.71 0.89
N ILE A 515 -22.00 13.58 0.21
CA ILE A 515 -22.42 14.96 0.01
C ILE A 515 -22.87 15.11 -1.43
N LEU A 516 -24.18 15.31 -1.64
CA LEU A 516 -24.72 15.64 -2.96
C LEU A 516 -24.40 17.08 -3.30
N PHE A 517 -23.95 17.31 -4.53
CA PHE A 517 -23.67 18.67 -5.02
C PHE A 517 -23.93 18.76 -6.53
N SER A 518 -24.09 19.99 -7.02
CA SER A 518 -24.10 20.35 -8.43
C SER A 518 -22.81 21.11 -8.77
N VAL A 519 -22.30 20.94 -9.97
CA VAL A 519 -21.18 21.78 -10.46
C VAL A 519 -21.57 23.26 -10.63
N GLU A 520 -22.87 23.53 -10.64
CA GLU A 520 -23.44 24.87 -10.70
C GLU A 520 -23.69 25.50 -9.31
N ASP A 521 -23.43 24.75 -8.23
CA ASP A 521 -23.57 25.27 -6.87
C ASP A 521 -22.65 26.49 -6.67
N LYS A 522 -23.22 27.57 -6.18
CA LYS A 522 -22.46 28.80 -5.91
C LYS A 522 -21.83 28.86 -4.52
N ARG A 523 -22.24 27.91 -3.65
CA ARG A 523 -21.78 27.77 -2.27
C ARG A 523 -21.51 26.30 -1.95
N PRO A 524 -20.57 26.02 -1.03
CA PRO A 524 -20.39 24.64 -0.55
C PRO A 524 -21.71 24.07 0.01
N PRO A 525 -22.07 22.85 -0.34
CA PRO A 525 -23.31 22.21 0.13
C PRO A 525 -23.29 21.86 1.62
N VAL A 526 -22.13 21.95 2.26
CA VAL A 526 -21.92 21.76 3.71
C VAL A 526 -21.02 22.85 4.24
N GLU A 527 -21.13 23.16 5.53
CA GLU A 527 -20.18 24.06 6.17
C GLU A 527 -18.77 23.47 6.17
N THR A 528 -17.87 24.05 5.42
CA THR A 528 -16.48 23.62 5.30
C THR A 528 -15.54 24.81 5.13
N THR A 529 -14.35 24.70 5.68
CA THR A 529 -13.31 25.70 5.48
C THR A 529 -12.77 25.63 4.05
N MET A 530 -12.71 24.42 3.47
CA MET A 530 -12.22 24.21 2.12
C MET A 530 -13.11 23.20 1.40
N TRP A 531 -13.64 23.58 0.27
CA TRP A 531 -14.40 22.75 -0.66
C TRP A 531 -13.59 22.57 -1.94
N PHE A 532 -13.46 21.34 -2.36
CA PHE A 532 -12.79 20.98 -3.61
C PHE A 532 -13.54 19.86 -4.33
N TYR A 533 -13.62 19.97 -5.64
CA TYR A 533 -14.09 18.93 -6.54
C TYR A 533 -13.38 19.02 -7.88
N GLY A 534 -12.74 17.94 -8.32
CA GLY A 534 -12.16 17.79 -9.65
C GLY A 534 -13.19 17.20 -10.61
N ALA A 535 -13.83 18.03 -11.44
CA ALA A 535 -14.81 17.57 -12.41
C ALA A 535 -14.13 16.80 -13.57
N ASN A 536 -12.97 17.28 -14.00
CA ASN A 536 -12.08 16.62 -14.94
C ASN A 536 -10.66 17.07 -14.69
N THR A 537 -9.79 16.16 -14.26
CA THR A 537 -8.38 16.46 -13.97
C THR A 537 -7.43 16.09 -15.09
N GLU A 538 -7.96 15.57 -16.20
CA GLU A 538 -7.20 15.29 -17.41
C GLU A 538 -7.63 16.22 -18.56
N PHE A 539 -6.69 16.71 -19.34
CA PHE A 539 -7.00 17.55 -20.49
C PHE A 539 -6.36 17.05 -21.78
N ASP A 540 -7.02 17.35 -22.88
CA ASP A 540 -6.54 17.22 -24.25
C ASP A 540 -7.00 18.41 -25.08
N ALA A 541 -6.73 18.41 -26.39
CA ALA A 541 -7.10 19.50 -27.27
C ALA A 541 -8.64 19.76 -27.33
N ALA A 542 -9.45 18.74 -27.05
CA ALA A 542 -10.91 18.81 -27.11
C ALA A 542 -11.57 19.01 -25.73
N HIS A 543 -10.89 18.60 -24.66
CA HIS A 543 -11.46 18.55 -23.32
C HIS A 543 -10.56 19.31 -22.34
N PRO A 544 -11.00 20.46 -21.80
CA PRO A 544 -10.24 21.18 -20.79
C PRO A 544 -10.32 20.44 -19.44
N ALA A 545 -9.30 20.63 -18.61
CA ALA A 545 -9.38 20.23 -17.22
C ALA A 545 -10.23 21.24 -16.43
N VAL A 546 -11.08 20.74 -15.53
CA VAL A 546 -12.04 21.53 -14.78
C VAL A 546 -12.05 21.09 -13.32
N PHE A 547 -11.91 22.06 -12.42
CA PHE A 547 -12.13 21.82 -11.00
C PHE A 547 -12.84 22.99 -10.34
N CYS A 548 -13.47 22.72 -9.22
CA CYS A 548 -14.13 23.72 -8.39
C CYS A 548 -13.43 23.82 -7.05
N PHE A 549 -13.20 25.03 -6.58
CA PHE A 549 -12.65 25.32 -5.26
C PHE A 549 -13.47 26.38 -4.56
N GLY A 550 -13.69 26.24 -3.27
CA GLY A 550 -14.50 27.18 -2.52
C GLY A 550 -14.38 27.06 -1.01
N THR A 551 -15.14 27.86 -0.31
CA THR A 551 -15.21 27.89 1.15
C THR A 551 -16.58 28.40 1.59
N SER A 552 -17.09 27.91 2.73
CA SER A 552 -18.24 28.52 3.41
C SER A 552 -17.85 29.59 4.43
N LYS A 553 -16.54 29.84 4.61
CA LYS A 553 -16.06 30.90 5.48
C LYS A 553 -16.22 32.26 4.78
N LYS A 554 -16.47 33.31 5.57
CA LYS A 554 -16.47 34.70 5.08
C LYS A 554 -15.03 35.21 5.04
N ASP A 555 -14.77 36.07 4.04
CA ASP A 555 -13.51 36.81 3.92
C ASP A 555 -12.27 35.91 3.99
N ALA A 556 -12.26 34.84 3.20
CA ALA A 556 -11.13 33.92 3.12
C ALA A 556 -10.10 34.41 2.09
N TYR A 557 -8.86 34.58 2.54
CA TYR A 557 -7.72 34.92 1.69
C TYR A 557 -7.02 33.63 1.22
N VAL A 558 -7.10 33.33 -0.07
CA VAL A 558 -6.56 32.13 -0.67
C VAL A 558 -5.41 32.46 -1.60
N MET A 559 -4.26 31.90 -1.37
CA MET A 559 -3.11 31.97 -2.26
C MET A 559 -3.17 30.85 -3.29
N MET A 560 -2.95 31.17 -4.54
CA MET A 560 -2.93 30.20 -5.63
C MET A 560 -1.65 30.34 -6.43
N ASN A 561 -0.89 29.25 -6.53
CA ASN A 561 0.27 29.14 -7.41
C ASN A 561 0.01 28.06 -8.46
N VAL A 562 0.38 28.34 -9.71
CA VAL A 562 0.22 27.43 -10.84
C VAL A 562 1.58 27.17 -11.47
N PHE A 563 1.93 25.89 -11.62
CA PHE A 563 3.22 25.46 -12.14
C PHE A 563 3.06 24.55 -13.35
N SER A 564 4.02 24.61 -14.26
CA SER A 564 4.19 23.63 -15.34
C SER A 564 5.67 23.47 -15.63
N GLY A 565 6.16 22.24 -15.71
CA GLY A 565 7.59 21.99 -15.87
C GLY A 565 8.39 22.68 -14.77
N ASP A 566 9.40 23.42 -15.15
CA ASP A 566 10.24 24.23 -14.27
C ASP A 566 9.79 25.69 -14.07
N LYS A 567 8.53 26.01 -14.43
CA LYS A 567 8.03 27.39 -14.47
C LYS A 567 6.87 27.61 -13.50
N LEU A 568 6.89 28.75 -12.82
CA LEU A 568 5.73 29.33 -12.17
C LEU A 568 4.94 30.11 -13.22
N LEU A 569 3.76 29.59 -13.63
CA LEU A 569 2.92 30.20 -14.65
C LEU A 569 2.10 31.36 -14.08
N GLU A 570 1.58 31.18 -12.87
CA GLU A 570 0.69 32.14 -12.23
C GLU A 570 0.87 32.11 -10.71
N SER A 571 0.86 33.27 -10.07
CA SER A 571 0.76 33.42 -8.62
C SER A 571 -0.23 34.53 -8.33
N LYS A 572 -1.38 34.17 -7.78
CA LYS A 572 -2.45 35.12 -7.46
C LYS A 572 -3.11 34.84 -6.12
N THR A 573 -3.89 35.80 -5.66
CA THR A 573 -4.72 35.69 -4.48
C THR A 573 -6.20 35.78 -4.86
N LEU A 574 -7.00 34.99 -4.14
CA LEU A 574 -8.45 34.99 -4.28
C LEU A 574 -9.04 35.40 -2.93
N ASN A 575 -9.96 36.35 -2.94
CA ASN A 575 -10.76 36.71 -1.77
C ASN A 575 -12.14 36.05 -1.94
N LEU A 576 -12.37 34.99 -1.16
CA LEU A 576 -13.59 34.18 -1.26
C LEU A 576 -14.45 34.40 -0.01
N SER A 577 -15.76 34.48 -0.20
CA SER A 577 -16.70 34.62 0.90
C SER A 577 -17.95 33.80 0.60
N ASP A 578 -18.09 32.67 1.29
CA ASP A 578 -19.18 31.70 1.13
C ASP A 578 -19.49 31.42 -0.35
N THR A 579 -18.48 30.98 -1.08
CA THR A 579 -18.59 30.83 -2.55
C THR A 579 -17.75 29.70 -3.08
N ILE A 580 -18.13 29.21 -4.25
CA ILE A 580 -17.33 28.27 -5.09
C ILE A 580 -16.94 28.99 -6.37
N VAL A 581 -15.70 28.82 -6.77
CA VAL A 581 -15.13 29.27 -8.04
C VAL A 581 -14.79 28.07 -8.89
N ARG A 582 -15.23 28.09 -10.13
CA ARG A 582 -14.87 27.08 -11.15
C ARG A 582 -13.64 27.55 -11.91
N PHE A 583 -12.67 26.66 -12.03
CA PHE A 583 -11.45 26.85 -12.80
C PHE A 583 -11.48 25.93 -14.02
N GLU A 584 -11.05 26.47 -15.15
CA GLU A 584 -10.97 25.75 -16.42
C GLU A 584 -9.60 25.99 -17.06
N TYR A 585 -8.90 24.89 -17.34
CA TYR A 585 -7.58 24.88 -17.96
C TYR A 585 -7.65 24.17 -19.30
N PRO A 586 -7.72 24.91 -20.43
CA PRO A 586 -7.58 24.31 -21.75
C PRO A 586 -6.15 23.79 -21.95
N TYR A 587 -6.01 22.68 -22.64
CA TYR A 587 -4.70 22.12 -22.97
C TYR A 587 -3.88 23.11 -23.80
N ARG A 588 -2.59 23.19 -23.47
CA ARG A 588 -1.57 23.92 -24.27
C ARG A 588 -0.33 23.06 -24.35
N GLU A 589 0.30 23.00 -25.51
CA GLU A 589 1.56 22.26 -25.70
C GLU A 589 2.65 22.68 -24.71
N SER A 590 2.69 23.97 -24.37
CA SER A 590 3.64 24.52 -23.39
C SER A 590 3.46 23.99 -21.97
N TYR A 591 2.40 23.24 -21.69
CA TYR A 591 2.17 22.59 -20.39
C TYR A 591 2.87 21.23 -20.26
N GLY A 592 3.46 20.71 -21.36
CA GLY A 592 4.11 19.40 -21.35
C GLY A 592 3.16 18.31 -20.84
N ASP A 593 3.59 17.55 -19.83
CA ASP A 593 2.79 16.50 -19.21
C ASP A 593 1.65 16.99 -18.33
N GLY A 594 1.70 18.26 -17.88
CA GLY A 594 0.61 18.80 -17.09
C GLY A 594 0.91 20.08 -16.31
N VAL A 595 -0.11 20.46 -15.56
CA VAL A 595 -0.13 21.65 -14.73
C VAL A 595 -0.41 21.26 -13.28
N PHE A 596 0.31 21.87 -12.36
CA PHE A 596 0.11 21.70 -10.94
C PHE A 596 -0.43 22.99 -10.31
N VAL A 597 -1.58 22.91 -9.66
CA VAL A 597 -2.19 24.05 -8.97
C VAL A 597 -2.13 23.82 -7.48
N ASN A 598 -1.54 24.76 -6.76
CA ASN A 598 -1.47 24.73 -5.30
C ASN A 598 -2.30 25.89 -4.74
N LEU A 599 -3.40 25.56 -4.04
CA LEU A 599 -4.26 26.49 -3.35
C LEU A 599 -4.02 26.38 -1.85
N CYS A 600 -3.79 27.50 -1.17
CA CYS A 600 -3.50 27.51 0.25
C CYS A 600 -4.18 28.67 0.95
N MET A 601 -4.76 28.42 2.10
CA MET A 601 -5.32 29.43 2.99
C MET A 601 -5.01 29.12 4.43
N VAL A 602 -5.01 30.16 5.25
CA VAL A 602 -4.89 30.05 6.71
C VAL A 602 -6.21 30.51 7.34
N ARG A 603 -6.71 29.77 8.28
CA ARG A 603 -7.89 30.15 9.08
C ARG A 603 -7.84 29.48 10.44
N ASP A 604 -8.21 30.21 11.48
CA ASP A 604 -8.32 29.71 12.87
C ASP A 604 -7.05 28.93 13.30
N GLY A 605 -5.86 29.46 12.98
CA GLY A 605 -4.56 28.85 13.29
C GLY A 605 -4.12 27.69 12.38
N GLN A 606 -5.01 27.19 11.54
CA GLN A 606 -4.74 26.03 10.69
C GLN A 606 -4.38 26.44 9.26
N VAL A 607 -3.58 25.60 8.61
CA VAL A 607 -3.24 25.72 7.20
C VAL A 607 -4.07 24.72 6.42
N TYR A 608 -4.84 25.21 5.47
CA TYR A 608 -5.63 24.40 4.53
C TYR A 608 -5.00 24.49 3.16
N GLN A 609 -4.73 23.35 2.54
CA GLN A 609 -4.05 23.31 1.26
C GLN A 609 -4.71 22.27 0.37
N GLU A 610 -4.95 22.62 -0.89
CA GLU A 610 -5.39 21.73 -1.95
C GLU A 610 -4.35 21.72 -3.07
N GLN A 611 -4.01 20.53 -3.52
CA GLN A 611 -2.99 20.28 -4.54
C GLN A 611 -3.65 19.58 -5.71
N VAL A 612 -3.85 20.30 -6.79
CA VAL A 612 -4.54 19.81 -7.98
C VAL A 612 -3.53 19.51 -9.05
N ARG A 613 -3.46 18.24 -9.44
CA ARG A 613 -2.65 17.79 -10.54
C ARG A 613 -3.54 17.64 -11.77
N LEU A 614 -3.27 18.44 -12.80
CA LEU A 614 -3.95 18.39 -14.09
C LEU A 614 -2.99 17.77 -15.09
N THR A 615 -3.36 16.60 -15.65
CA THR A 615 -2.46 15.83 -16.51
C THR A 615 -2.94 15.79 -17.95
N LYS A 616 -2.02 15.69 -18.89
CA LYS A 616 -2.33 15.39 -20.28
C LYS A 616 -2.95 14.01 -20.37
N ARG A 617 -4.09 13.90 -21.07
CA ARG A 617 -4.74 12.61 -21.28
C ARG A 617 -3.90 11.71 -22.16
N ILE A 618 -3.61 10.51 -21.68
CA ILE A 618 -2.92 9.48 -22.45
C ILE A 618 -3.95 8.69 -23.27
N PRO A 619 -3.79 8.59 -24.60
CA PRO A 619 -4.69 7.77 -25.40
C PRO A 619 -4.68 6.31 -24.97
N ASP A 620 -5.85 5.72 -24.83
CA ASP A 620 -5.97 4.28 -24.56
C ASP A 620 -5.47 3.48 -25.78
N LYS A 621 -4.46 2.63 -25.53
CA LYS A 621 -3.83 1.72 -26.51
C LYS A 621 -4.04 0.26 -26.14
N THR A 622 -4.92 -0.03 -25.19
CA THR A 622 -5.17 -1.37 -24.68
C THR A 622 -5.79 -2.25 -25.78
N LEU A 623 -5.15 -3.38 -26.08
CA LEU A 623 -5.67 -4.34 -27.04
C LEU A 623 -6.63 -5.31 -26.37
N THR A 624 -7.76 -5.56 -26.98
CA THR A 624 -8.70 -6.60 -26.53
C THR A 624 -8.46 -7.89 -27.28
N MET A 625 -8.37 -9.00 -26.55
CA MET A 625 -8.16 -10.33 -27.09
C MET A 625 -9.37 -11.20 -26.82
N LYS A 626 -9.88 -11.88 -27.87
CA LYS A 626 -11.01 -12.80 -27.74
C LYS A 626 -10.73 -14.09 -28.50
N TRP A 627 -10.88 -15.21 -27.79
CA TRP A 627 -10.88 -16.52 -28.41
C TRP A 627 -12.15 -16.73 -29.23
N GLU A 628 -12.01 -17.04 -30.50
CA GLU A 628 -13.13 -17.45 -31.38
C GLU A 628 -13.30 -18.96 -31.38
N VAL A 629 -12.18 -19.67 -31.39
CA VAL A 629 -12.14 -21.13 -31.32
C VAL A 629 -11.11 -21.52 -30.27
N PHE A 630 -11.57 -22.18 -29.23
CA PHE A 630 -10.73 -22.72 -28.15
C PHE A 630 -11.40 -23.95 -27.55
N ARG A 631 -10.66 -25.05 -27.45
CA ARG A 631 -11.08 -26.26 -26.73
C ARG A 631 -10.22 -26.45 -25.50
N ASP A 632 -10.84 -26.60 -24.39
CA ASP A 632 -10.19 -26.81 -23.09
C ASP A 632 -9.86 -28.30 -22.80
N LYS A 633 -10.40 -29.24 -23.63
CA LYS A 633 -10.19 -30.67 -23.50
C LYS A 633 -9.79 -31.28 -24.82
N LEU A 634 -8.62 -31.89 -24.85
CA LEU A 634 -8.01 -32.49 -26.01
C LEU A 634 -7.68 -33.98 -25.77
N ARG A 635 -7.62 -34.76 -26.83
CA ARG A 635 -7.12 -36.14 -26.80
C ARG A 635 -5.63 -36.16 -27.16
N PRO A 636 -4.83 -37.07 -26.58
CA PRO A 636 -3.44 -37.24 -26.98
C PRO A 636 -3.31 -37.44 -28.51
N GLY A 637 -2.36 -36.74 -29.15
CA GLY A 637 -2.15 -36.81 -30.58
C GLY A 637 -3.19 -36.12 -31.48
N GLN A 638 -4.22 -35.47 -30.88
CA GLN A 638 -5.20 -34.71 -31.63
C GLN A 638 -4.60 -33.43 -32.20
N LYS A 639 -4.81 -33.20 -33.49
CA LYS A 639 -4.52 -31.88 -34.11
C LYS A 639 -5.60 -30.90 -33.71
N GLU A 640 -5.18 -29.71 -33.28
CA GLU A 640 -6.07 -28.65 -32.87
C GLU A 640 -5.68 -27.32 -33.49
N GLU A 641 -6.68 -26.50 -33.76
CA GLU A 641 -6.53 -25.14 -34.28
C GLU A 641 -7.31 -24.19 -33.34
N TRP A 642 -6.58 -23.22 -32.79
CA TRP A 642 -7.16 -22.17 -31.97
C TRP A 642 -7.14 -20.86 -32.71
N LYS A 643 -8.23 -20.10 -32.60
CA LYS A 643 -8.37 -18.82 -33.29
C LYS A 643 -8.58 -17.71 -32.28
N LEU A 644 -7.69 -16.73 -32.31
CA LEU A 644 -7.68 -15.55 -31.47
C LEU A 644 -7.86 -14.29 -32.33
N THR A 645 -8.79 -13.43 -31.92
CA THR A 645 -8.99 -12.12 -32.55
C THR A 645 -8.44 -11.04 -31.63
N ILE A 646 -7.62 -10.14 -32.17
CA ILE A 646 -7.03 -9.00 -31.47
C ILE A 646 -7.58 -7.72 -32.06
N LYS A 647 -8.15 -6.85 -31.24
CA LYS A 647 -8.74 -5.57 -31.64
C LYS A 647 -8.15 -4.40 -30.88
N THR A 648 -8.12 -3.24 -31.54
CA THR A 648 -7.82 -1.96 -30.92
C THR A 648 -8.98 -1.53 -30.01
N PRO A 649 -8.81 -0.52 -29.13
CA PRO A 649 -9.90 0.04 -28.33
C PRO A 649 -11.10 0.50 -29.17
N GLN A 650 -10.86 0.92 -30.41
CA GLN A 650 -11.91 1.35 -31.37
C GLN A 650 -12.57 0.16 -32.08
N GLY A 651 -12.27 -1.08 -31.71
CA GLY A 651 -12.86 -2.29 -32.27
C GLY A 651 -12.32 -2.73 -33.64
N GLN A 652 -11.30 -2.07 -34.18
CA GLN A 652 -10.66 -2.43 -35.43
C GLN A 652 -9.66 -3.57 -35.24
N ALA A 653 -9.37 -4.32 -36.32
CA ALA A 653 -8.34 -5.35 -36.29
C ALA A 653 -6.96 -4.71 -36.00
N ALA A 654 -6.28 -5.22 -35.00
CA ALA A 654 -4.96 -4.72 -34.63
C ALA A 654 -3.85 -5.40 -35.47
N ASN A 655 -2.86 -4.60 -35.93
CA ASN A 655 -1.60 -5.11 -36.41
C ASN A 655 -0.68 -5.34 -35.21
N ALA A 656 -0.60 -6.58 -34.73
CA ALA A 656 0.08 -6.92 -33.49
C ALA A 656 0.86 -8.24 -33.60
N GLU A 657 1.95 -8.32 -32.89
CA GLU A 657 2.68 -9.56 -32.66
C GLU A 657 2.26 -10.17 -31.31
N MET A 658 2.14 -11.48 -31.24
CA MET A 658 1.72 -12.21 -30.06
C MET A 658 2.81 -13.21 -29.63
N LEU A 659 3.01 -13.33 -28.32
CA LEU A 659 3.69 -14.46 -27.69
C LEU A 659 2.64 -15.40 -27.11
N ALA A 660 2.67 -16.68 -27.52
CA ALA A 660 1.87 -17.73 -26.92
C ALA A 660 2.78 -18.83 -26.40
N THR A 661 2.55 -19.25 -25.17
CA THR A 661 3.27 -20.36 -24.53
C THR A 661 2.29 -21.38 -23.99
N MET A 662 2.66 -22.64 -24.01
CA MET A 662 1.90 -23.72 -23.40
C MET A 662 2.87 -24.71 -22.74
N TYR A 663 2.71 -24.94 -21.47
CA TYR A 663 3.56 -25.82 -20.66
C TYR A 663 2.75 -26.65 -19.66
N ASP A 664 3.37 -27.61 -19.03
CA ASP A 664 2.72 -28.47 -18.01
C ASP A 664 2.40 -27.66 -16.73
N ALA A 665 1.12 -27.49 -16.44
CA ALA A 665 0.64 -26.69 -15.30
C ALA A 665 1.09 -27.23 -13.93
N SER A 666 1.54 -28.48 -13.83
CA SER A 666 2.10 -29.01 -12.58
C SER A 666 3.36 -28.28 -12.12
N LEU A 667 4.05 -27.61 -13.05
CA LEU A 667 5.24 -26.81 -12.74
C LEU A 667 4.90 -25.61 -11.87
N ASP A 668 3.71 -25.03 -12.03
CA ASP A 668 3.24 -23.90 -11.25
C ASP A 668 3.04 -24.22 -9.76
N LYS A 669 2.90 -25.50 -9.43
CA LYS A 669 2.85 -25.96 -8.03
C LYS A 669 4.23 -25.93 -7.35
N ILE A 670 5.29 -26.00 -8.14
CA ILE A 670 6.68 -25.94 -7.65
C ILE A 670 7.15 -24.50 -7.62
N TRP A 671 6.97 -23.79 -8.76
CA TRP A 671 7.39 -22.42 -8.91
C TRP A 671 6.55 -21.70 -9.95
N ASN A 672 5.73 -20.75 -9.51
CA ASN A 672 4.92 -19.90 -10.38
C ASN A 672 5.47 -18.48 -10.33
N ARG A 673 5.83 -17.95 -11.50
CA ARG A 673 6.14 -16.54 -11.69
C ARG A 673 5.31 -15.98 -12.82
N GLN A 674 4.43 -15.08 -12.51
CA GLN A 674 3.69 -14.35 -13.55
C GLN A 674 4.64 -13.44 -14.33
N GLN A 675 4.56 -13.52 -15.64
CA GLN A 675 5.32 -12.69 -16.55
C GLN A 675 4.35 -11.69 -17.20
N ASN A 676 4.59 -10.42 -16.98
CA ASN A 676 3.74 -9.35 -17.52
C ASN A 676 4.55 -8.44 -18.43
N PHE A 677 3.92 -7.99 -19.49
CA PHE A 677 4.39 -6.89 -20.30
C PHE A 677 3.43 -5.72 -20.11
N GLN A 678 3.89 -4.69 -19.44
CA GLN A 678 3.10 -3.47 -19.19
C GLN A 678 4.01 -2.25 -19.29
N ILE A 679 3.58 -1.29 -20.08
CA ILE A 679 4.24 0.00 -20.21
C ILE A 679 3.56 0.97 -19.25
N TYR A 680 4.32 1.48 -18.29
CA TYR A 680 3.86 2.50 -17.37
C TYR A 680 4.31 3.87 -17.89
N TYR A 681 3.37 4.69 -18.29
CA TYR A 681 3.64 6.07 -18.65
C TYR A 681 3.87 6.90 -17.39
N ASN A 682 4.99 7.60 -17.34
CA ASN A 682 5.37 8.42 -16.20
C ASN A 682 5.26 9.90 -16.58
N GLN A 683 4.08 10.46 -16.43
CA GLN A 683 3.86 11.88 -16.62
C GLN A 683 4.53 12.70 -15.51
N ILE A 684 5.39 13.61 -15.91
CA ILE A 684 6.20 14.43 -15.01
C ILE A 684 5.48 15.76 -14.82
N VAL A 685 4.71 15.86 -13.74
CA VAL A 685 4.06 17.11 -13.34
C VAL A 685 4.79 17.65 -12.11
N PRO A 686 5.11 18.94 -12.05
CA PRO A 686 5.77 19.51 -10.89
C PRO A 686 4.94 19.34 -9.62
N TYR A 687 5.61 19.37 -8.49
CA TYR A 687 5.00 19.32 -7.18
C TYR A 687 5.51 20.45 -6.32
N SER A 688 4.61 21.13 -5.64
CA SER A 688 4.93 22.19 -4.70
C SER A 688 3.98 22.16 -3.52
N ASN A 689 4.47 22.44 -2.33
CA ASN A 689 3.62 22.58 -1.15
C ASN A 689 4.02 23.78 -0.30
N TRP A 690 3.04 24.34 0.38
CA TRP A 690 3.26 25.30 1.43
C TRP A 690 3.62 24.59 2.73
N MET A 691 4.64 25.04 3.39
CA MET A 691 5.07 24.53 4.67
C MET A 691 4.87 25.57 5.76
N SER A 692 4.28 25.16 6.87
CA SER A 692 4.29 25.97 8.07
C SER A 692 5.60 25.77 8.82
N GLY A 693 6.22 26.84 9.26
CA GLY A 693 7.40 26.78 10.09
C GLY A 693 7.18 26.22 11.51
N TYR A 694 5.93 26.05 11.90
CA TYR A 694 5.52 25.46 13.18
C TYR A 694 5.02 24.04 12.97
N SER A 695 5.44 23.12 13.84
CA SER A 695 5.00 21.71 13.77
C SER A 695 3.58 21.52 14.31
N GLY A 696 3.03 22.52 15.02
CA GLY A 696 1.74 22.46 15.68
C GLY A 696 1.75 21.63 16.96
N ASN A 697 2.88 21.03 17.35
CA ASN A 697 2.94 20.18 18.51
C ASN A 697 4.31 20.16 19.18
N ASN A 698 4.31 20.42 20.50
CA ASN A 698 5.40 20.14 21.40
C ASN A 698 5.03 18.91 22.24
N SER A 699 5.86 17.87 22.22
CA SER A 699 5.64 16.68 23.03
C SER A 699 6.64 16.62 24.19
N PHE A 700 6.13 16.49 25.41
CA PHE A 700 6.88 16.39 26.64
C PHE A 700 6.67 14.98 27.20
N ASN A 701 7.65 14.09 26.99
CA ASN A 701 7.56 12.69 27.37
C ASN A 701 8.38 12.43 28.63
N TYR A 702 7.73 11.86 29.62
CA TYR A 702 8.35 11.43 30.87
C TYR A 702 8.08 9.95 31.09
N TRP A 703 9.13 9.25 31.47
CA TRP A 703 9.06 7.88 31.96
C TRP A 703 10.04 7.70 33.10
N TRP A 704 9.74 6.76 33.96
CA TRP A 704 10.59 6.43 35.12
C TRP A 704 11.20 5.06 34.90
N ASN A 705 12.51 4.99 35.07
CA ASN A 705 13.19 3.71 34.92
C ASN A 705 12.75 2.76 36.03
N THR A 706 12.21 1.62 35.69
CA THR A 706 12.02 0.49 36.57
C THR A 706 13.34 -0.22 36.82
N LYS A 707 13.57 -0.71 38.01
CA LYS A 707 14.70 -1.58 38.31
C LYS A 707 14.42 -2.94 37.65
N SER A 708 14.96 -3.18 36.48
CA SER A 708 14.83 -4.47 35.84
C SER A 708 15.77 -5.47 36.50
N LEU A 709 15.20 -6.53 37.08
CA LEU A 709 15.95 -7.69 37.57
C LEU A 709 16.30 -8.59 36.40
N LYS A 710 17.51 -9.14 36.41
CA LYS A 710 17.94 -10.08 35.37
C LYS A 710 17.03 -11.30 35.37
N VAL A 711 16.34 -11.51 34.26
CA VAL A 711 15.56 -12.72 34.02
C VAL A 711 16.49 -13.68 33.26
N PRO A 712 16.72 -14.92 33.73
CA PRO A 712 17.48 -15.88 32.96
C PRO A 712 16.76 -16.11 31.63
N SER A 713 17.46 -15.92 30.51
CA SER A 713 16.98 -16.39 29.22
C SER A 713 17.09 -17.91 29.20
N LEU A 714 16.00 -18.60 28.93
CA LEU A 714 16.09 -20.02 28.59
C LEU A 714 16.61 -20.05 27.14
N GLU A 715 17.82 -20.54 26.98
CA GLU A 715 18.36 -20.82 25.66
C GLU A 715 17.80 -22.17 25.23
N TYR A 716 16.85 -22.13 24.30
CA TYR A 716 16.42 -23.30 23.57
C TYR A 716 17.35 -23.48 22.37
N ASP A 717 17.53 -24.71 21.92
CA ASP A 717 18.20 -24.97 20.66
C ASP A 717 17.46 -24.21 19.54
N HIS A 718 18.09 -23.19 19.00
CA HIS A 718 17.54 -22.41 17.91
C HIS A 718 17.99 -23.04 16.60
N PHE A 719 17.03 -23.48 15.80
CA PHE A 719 17.29 -23.66 14.38
C PHE A 719 17.50 -22.27 13.77
N VAL A 720 18.73 -21.95 13.43
CA VAL A 720 19.07 -20.67 12.80
C VAL A 720 18.51 -20.71 11.37
N MET A 721 17.44 -19.97 11.13
CA MET A 721 17.02 -19.70 9.76
C MET A 721 18.02 -18.74 9.11
N LEU A 722 18.51 -19.07 7.93
CA LEU A 722 19.43 -18.22 7.15
C LEU A 722 18.89 -16.80 6.91
N SER A 723 17.55 -16.61 6.93
CA SER A 723 16.90 -15.30 6.83
C SER A 723 17.23 -14.36 7.99
N ASP A 724 17.49 -14.88 9.20
CA ASP A 724 17.79 -14.04 10.37
C ASP A 724 19.22 -13.49 10.33
N TYR A 725 20.09 -14.14 9.56
CA TYR A 725 21.46 -13.70 9.32
C TYR A 725 21.54 -12.44 8.46
N TYR A 726 20.70 -12.34 7.44
CA TYR A 726 20.69 -11.18 6.54
C TYR A 726 20.14 -9.90 7.17
N ASN A 727 19.27 -10.04 8.19
CA ASN A 727 18.65 -8.88 8.82
C ASN A 727 19.47 -8.25 9.97
N ASN A 728 20.43 -8.97 10.56
CA ASN A 728 21.13 -8.51 11.77
C ASN A 728 22.60 -8.10 11.55
N GLY A 729 23.17 -8.22 10.35
CA GLY A 729 24.54 -7.74 10.01
C GLY A 729 25.63 -8.28 10.95
N ARG A 730 25.45 -9.48 11.49
CA ARG A 730 26.45 -10.12 12.36
C ARG A 730 27.36 -11.02 11.51
N ASP A 731 28.65 -10.88 11.71
CA ASP A 731 29.67 -11.76 11.14
C ASP A 731 29.35 -13.23 11.46
N LEU A 732 29.44 -14.09 10.43
CA LEU A 732 29.38 -15.52 10.58
C LEU A 732 30.58 -16.01 11.40
N GLY A 733 30.39 -16.08 12.70
CA GLY A 733 31.28 -16.86 13.54
C GLY A 733 31.21 -18.35 13.18
N GLU A 734 32.24 -19.09 13.52
CA GLU A 734 32.35 -20.54 13.27
C GLU A 734 31.09 -21.30 13.71
N VAL A 735 30.35 -21.87 12.76
CA VAL A 735 29.18 -22.71 13.06
C VAL A 735 29.66 -24.13 13.38
N ILE A 736 29.55 -24.49 14.64
CA ILE A 736 29.84 -25.86 15.10
C ILE A 736 28.54 -26.68 15.03
N VAL A 737 28.40 -27.55 14.02
CA VAL A 737 27.33 -28.53 13.98
C VAL A 737 27.69 -29.72 14.87
N ARG A 738 27.04 -29.87 16.01
CA ARG A 738 27.16 -31.06 16.85
C ARG A 738 26.08 -32.07 16.49
N GLY A 739 26.42 -33.06 15.66
CA GLY A 739 25.60 -34.23 15.50
C GLY A 739 25.90 -35.26 16.61
N TYR A 740 24.89 -35.99 17.03
CA TYR A 740 25.07 -37.11 17.96
C TYR A 740 26.03 -38.14 17.36
N GLY A 741 27.25 -38.20 17.91
CA GLY A 741 28.19 -39.31 17.72
C GLY A 741 29.46 -39.04 16.89
N LEU A 742 29.60 -37.94 16.15
CA LEU A 742 30.84 -37.68 15.41
C LEU A 742 31.06 -36.16 15.21
N THR A 743 32.12 -35.61 15.79
CA THR A 743 32.60 -34.25 15.51
C THR A 743 33.39 -34.23 14.22
N ARG A 744 32.84 -33.68 13.15
CA ARG A 744 33.61 -33.32 11.96
C ARG A 744 33.75 -31.79 11.91
N LYS A 745 34.96 -31.32 11.93
CA LYS A 745 35.31 -29.93 11.68
C LYS A 745 35.26 -29.68 10.18
N LEU A 746 34.26 -28.95 9.72
CA LEU A 746 34.18 -28.49 8.32
C LEU A 746 34.73 -27.06 8.28
N THR A 747 35.95 -26.91 7.75
CA THR A 747 36.49 -25.59 7.44
C THR A 747 35.98 -25.22 6.06
N VAL A 748 35.12 -24.22 5.97
CA VAL A 748 34.69 -23.64 4.68
C VAL A 748 35.76 -22.66 4.25
N THR A 749 36.65 -23.07 3.33
CA THR A 749 37.56 -22.18 2.63
C THR A 749 36.89 -21.65 1.39
N GLY A 750 36.21 -20.53 1.50
CA GLY A 750 35.73 -19.73 0.39
C GLY A 750 36.10 -18.29 0.68
N SER A 751 36.80 -17.65 -0.28
CA SER A 751 37.11 -16.22 -0.18
C SER A 751 35.82 -15.42 -0.22
N VAL A 752 35.39 -14.94 0.92
CA VAL A 752 34.36 -13.92 1.03
C VAL A 752 35.04 -12.57 0.83
N SER A 753 34.82 -11.93 -0.32
CA SER A 753 35.15 -10.53 -0.49
C SER A 753 34.18 -9.70 0.35
N THR A 754 34.65 -9.17 1.46
CA THR A 754 33.91 -8.16 2.24
C THR A 754 33.83 -6.88 1.42
N LEU A 755 32.69 -6.60 0.83
CA LEU A 755 32.35 -5.26 0.37
C LEU A 755 32.07 -4.42 1.62
N ASP A 756 32.91 -3.41 1.82
CA ASP A 756 32.81 -2.47 2.94
C ASP A 756 31.50 -1.68 2.83
N VAL A 757 30.53 -2.05 3.67
CA VAL A 757 29.19 -1.43 3.76
C VAL A 757 29.25 0.03 4.23
N ALA A 758 30.40 0.50 4.70
CA ALA A 758 30.57 1.89 5.15
C ALA A 758 30.54 2.89 3.98
N THR A 759 30.96 2.49 2.79
CA THR A 759 30.98 3.36 1.59
C THR A 759 29.62 3.46 0.88
N LEU A 760 28.70 2.54 1.13
CA LEU A 760 27.36 2.58 0.54
C LEU A 760 26.33 3.40 1.35
N ARG A 761 26.67 3.76 2.61
CA ARG A 761 25.78 4.58 3.45
C ARG A 761 25.88 6.09 3.18
N SER A 762 26.86 6.56 2.44
CA SER A 762 27.05 7.99 2.17
C SER A 762 26.23 8.52 0.97
N ASN A 763 25.66 7.68 0.12
CA ASN A 763 25.00 8.07 -1.13
C ASN A 763 23.54 7.62 -1.29
N ALA A 764 22.90 7.11 -0.25
CA ALA A 764 21.47 6.81 -0.30
C ALA A 764 20.66 8.04 0.16
N PRO A 765 19.74 8.58 -0.66
CA PRO A 765 18.85 9.63 -0.20
C PRO A 765 17.90 9.06 0.84
N LYS A 766 17.85 9.68 2.02
CA LYS A 766 16.88 9.39 3.06
C LYS A 766 15.48 9.74 2.53
N MET A 767 14.76 8.79 2.00
CA MET A 767 13.33 8.91 1.81
C MET A 767 12.65 8.82 3.17
N LYS A 768 12.18 9.94 3.68
CA LYS A 768 11.18 9.96 4.74
C LYS A 768 9.83 9.64 4.10
N SER A 769 9.19 8.62 4.63
CA SER A 769 7.84 8.21 4.30
C SER A 769 6.85 9.37 4.50
N ALA A 770 6.19 9.79 3.43
CA ALA A 770 4.88 10.38 3.50
C ALA A 770 3.89 9.22 3.39
N MET A 771 3.08 9.03 4.43
CA MET A 771 1.95 8.12 4.37
C MET A 771 0.92 8.69 3.40
N ALA A 772 0.72 8.02 2.28
CA ALA A 772 -0.52 8.08 1.55
C ALA A 772 -1.27 6.79 1.86
N ALA A 773 -2.46 6.92 2.41
CA ALA A 773 -3.44 5.87 2.42
C ALA A 773 -3.88 5.65 0.97
N ASP A 774 -3.66 4.46 0.47
CA ASP A 774 -4.46 3.71 -0.48
C ASP A 774 -3.56 2.67 -1.16
N ALA A 775 -3.71 1.46 -0.73
CA ALA A 775 -3.55 0.26 -1.54
C ALA A 775 -3.95 -0.95 -0.71
N MET A 776 -5.24 -1.22 -0.69
CA MET A 776 -5.69 -2.60 -0.53
C MET A 776 -5.50 -3.29 -1.87
N THR A 777 -4.70 -4.30 -1.88
CA THR A 777 -4.86 -5.61 -2.52
C THR A 777 -3.47 -6.17 -2.81
N ASN A 778 -3.21 -7.23 -2.17
CA ASN A 778 -2.42 -8.43 -2.47
C ASN A 778 -1.57 -8.83 -1.26
N VAL A 779 -2.18 -9.64 -0.44
CA VAL A 779 -1.43 -10.46 0.51
C VAL A 779 -0.90 -11.65 -0.28
N GLU A 780 0.34 -11.59 -0.67
CA GLU A 780 1.10 -12.76 -1.09
C GLU A 780 1.33 -13.65 0.12
N PHE A 781 0.77 -14.85 0.05
CA PHE A 781 1.14 -15.93 0.96
C PHE A 781 2.52 -16.45 0.56
N GLN A 782 3.52 -16.16 1.37
CA GLN A 782 4.73 -16.96 1.38
C GLN A 782 4.43 -18.27 2.10
N SER A 783 4.42 -19.36 1.35
CA SER A 783 4.43 -20.69 1.92
C SER A 783 5.84 -20.98 2.47
N GLU A 784 5.96 -21.10 3.77
CA GLU A 784 7.16 -21.63 4.40
C GLU A 784 7.36 -23.08 3.99
N MET A 785 8.49 -23.38 3.38
CA MET A 785 8.90 -24.74 3.08
C MET A 785 9.50 -25.40 4.33
N ILE A 786 8.94 -26.53 4.70
CA ILE A 786 9.51 -27.45 5.69
C ILE A 786 10.64 -28.23 4.99
N PRO A 787 11.84 -28.28 5.53
CA PRO A 787 12.91 -29.10 4.98
C PRO A 787 12.69 -30.59 5.29
N THR A 788 12.63 -31.40 4.25
CA THR A 788 12.74 -32.83 4.35
C THR A 788 14.22 -33.23 4.42
N GLY A 789 14.61 -33.90 5.45
CA GLY A 789 15.93 -34.48 5.53
C GLY A 789 16.14 -35.40 6.73
N GLU A 790 15.76 -36.62 6.63
CA GLU A 790 16.45 -37.70 7.35
C GLU A 790 16.60 -38.92 6.43
N LYS A 791 17.86 -39.27 6.21
CA LYS A 791 18.26 -40.55 5.68
C LYS A 791 18.22 -41.56 6.81
N ALA A 792 17.41 -42.60 6.67
CA ALA A 792 17.51 -43.76 7.49
C ALA A 792 18.36 -44.81 6.75
N ASP A 793 19.24 -45.46 7.52
CA ASP A 793 20.21 -46.45 7.12
C ASP A 793 19.58 -47.75 6.57
N GLU A 794 20.36 -48.39 5.72
CA GLU A 794 20.13 -49.70 5.08
C GLU A 794 19.88 -50.81 6.10
N ALA A 795 18.84 -51.59 5.83
CA ALA A 795 18.81 -53.01 6.19
C ALA A 795 18.19 -53.77 5.02
N SER A 796 19.01 -54.65 4.49
CA SER A 796 18.69 -55.61 3.46
C SER A 796 17.58 -56.54 3.85
N ASP A 797 16.59 -56.80 2.97
CA ASP A 797 16.16 -58.14 2.63
C ASP A 797 15.39 -58.17 1.31
N ASN A 798 15.82 -59.07 0.45
CA ASN A 798 15.25 -59.37 -0.84
C ASN A 798 13.87 -60.05 -0.73
N GLU A 799 12.86 -59.49 -1.35
CA GLU A 799 11.80 -60.25 -2.01
C GLU A 799 11.34 -59.51 -3.27
N MET A 800 11.58 -60.19 -4.41
CA MET A 800 11.15 -59.75 -5.75
C MET A 800 9.64 -59.87 -5.87
N LEU A 801 8.97 -58.75 -6.09
CA LEU A 801 7.63 -58.66 -6.67
C LEU A 801 7.73 -58.18 -8.14
N PRO A 802 6.84 -58.63 -9.03
CA PRO A 802 7.03 -58.48 -10.48
C PRO A 802 6.91 -56.99 -10.91
N GLU A 803 7.87 -56.59 -11.72
CA GLU A 803 7.90 -55.30 -12.42
C GLU A 803 6.67 -55.13 -13.30
N ALA A 804 5.76 -54.26 -12.90
CA ALA A 804 4.90 -53.61 -13.86
C ALA A 804 5.76 -52.54 -14.57
N SER A 805 6.15 -52.78 -15.81
CA SER A 805 6.82 -51.81 -16.64
C SER A 805 5.89 -50.61 -16.91
N ALA A 806 5.97 -49.62 -16.07
CA ALA A 806 5.46 -48.32 -16.42
C ALA A 806 6.39 -47.78 -17.53
N ASP A 807 5.85 -47.56 -18.72
CA ASP A 807 6.55 -46.91 -19.81
C ASP A 807 7.05 -45.55 -19.31
N LEU A 808 8.34 -45.48 -19.04
CA LEU A 808 9.01 -44.24 -18.66
C LEU A 808 8.86 -43.27 -19.84
N ARG A 809 8.16 -42.17 -19.62
CA ARG A 809 8.05 -41.10 -20.59
C ARG A 809 9.45 -40.60 -20.96
N THR A 810 9.87 -40.90 -22.19
CA THR A 810 11.20 -40.55 -22.71
C THR A 810 11.28 -39.09 -23.21
N ASN A 811 10.13 -38.43 -23.47
CA ASN A 811 10.09 -37.02 -23.85
C ASN A 811 9.84 -36.14 -22.63
N LEU A 812 10.90 -35.46 -22.17
CA LEU A 812 10.89 -34.55 -21.05
C LEU A 812 10.61 -33.08 -21.47
N ALA A 813 10.17 -32.83 -22.70
CA ALA A 813 9.79 -31.51 -23.16
C ALA A 813 8.56 -31.03 -22.35
N GLU A 814 8.72 -29.93 -21.66
CA GLU A 814 7.70 -29.36 -20.75
C GLU A 814 6.99 -28.18 -21.40
N THR A 815 7.58 -27.60 -22.44
CA THR A 815 6.96 -26.60 -23.29
C THR A 815 6.52 -27.23 -24.60
N CYS A 816 5.23 -27.15 -24.89
CA CYS A 816 4.65 -27.74 -26.10
C CYS A 816 4.55 -26.74 -27.25
N LEU A 817 4.47 -25.44 -26.94
CA LEU A 817 4.26 -24.39 -27.92
C LEU A 817 4.94 -23.11 -27.49
N LEU A 818 5.72 -22.52 -28.39
CA LEU A 818 6.15 -21.14 -28.37
C LEU A 818 5.90 -20.58 -29.78
N TYR A 819 4.99 -19.62 -29.90
CA TYR A 819 4.58 -19.08 -31.18
C TYR A 819 4.65 -17.55 -31.21
N THR A 820 5.23 -17.00 -32.30
CA THR A 820 5.20 -15.58 -32.61
C THR A 820 4.45 -15.43 -33.92
N SER A 821 3.36 -14.66 -33.92
CA SER A 821 2.58 -14.45 -35.14
C SER A 821 3.30 -13.48 -36.10
N PRO A 822 3.52 -13.83 -37.35
CA PRO A 822 4.01 -12.88 -38.36
C PRO A 822 2.95 -11.81 -38.64
N SER A 823 3.43 -10.62 -39.03
CA SER A 823 2.56 -9.50 -39.40
C SER A 823 1.61 -9.87 -40.55
N PRO A 824 0.36 -9.39 -40.57
CA PRO A 824 -0.55 -9.55 -41.70
C PRO A 824 0.01 -9.06 -43.03
N ARG A 825 0.98 -8.15 -43.05
CA ARG A 825 1.65 -7.66 -44.25
C ARG A 825 2.47 -8.73 -44.98
N ASP A 826 2.98 -9.72 -44.29
CA ASP A 826 3.77 -10.78 -44.87
C ASP A 826 2.93 -11.79 -45.66
N ARG A 827 1.59 -11.84 -45.42
CA ARG A 827 0.67 -12.71 -46.18
C ARG A 827 0.25 -12.17 -47.56
N GLN A 828 0.54 -10.90 -47.87
CA GLN A 828 0.21 -10.32 -49.18
C GLN A 828 1.36 -10.40 -50.18
N LYS A 829 2.52 -10.96 -49.81
CA LYS A 829 3.69 -11.11 -50.69
C LYS A 829 4.06 -12.56 -50.99
N SER A 830 3.24 -13.53 -50.61
CA SER A 830 3.43 -14.95 -50.97
C SER A 830 2.31 -15.45 -51.89
#